data_5e4d3e3cc479e9d5f1c745800c144200
#
_entry.id   5e4d3e3cc479e9d5f1c745800c144200
#
_cell.length_a   1.000
_cell.length_b   1.000
_cell.length_c   1.000
_cell.angle_alpha   90.00
_cell.angle_beta   90.00
_cell.angle_gamma   90.00
#
_symmetry.space_group_name_H-M   'P 1'
#
loop_
_entity.id
_entity.type
_entity.pdbx_description
1 polymer ?
#
loop_
_entity_poly.entity_id
_entity_poly.type
_entity_poly.pdbx_seq_one_letter_code
_entity_poly.pdbx_strand_id
1 'polypeptide(L)'
;QVEQWLSASGFTKVQAEREVATPTGPRKVLDVVADRFRLSNAEKARVVEAIEVALKRGSGRLNVYVDMDRVVPRDDATSAVTASEAWQSIWRFSTGLHCPDSDLRYTDPIPSMFSFNSAVGACEACRGFGRVIGVDYGLVIPNDKLTLRAGAIKTIQTPAWQECQDDLMRHAEAAGIPRDTPWAKLTDAQKDWVIKGSPNWNGKWNQQWYGIARFFEYLESKAYKMHIRVLLSKYRSYTECPSCSGARLKTESLLWRIGSKADADAVLEPSKRFMPTGVKWTRAQLEALPGLSLHDMMLMPLDRLRRFFAGVSDRAGQASSGDSPDSSCCGGTQKSSPGLSPDEAIAGRQPQRLESERGGTHPDDFCASAQHEEGGVPPRSDSSRPPTEAQSAEHKALQLLLEEITTRLKYLCDVGIGYLTLDRQSRTLSGGEVQRINLTTALGTSLVNTLFVLDEPSIGLHPRDMNRITQAMQRLRDAGNTLVVVEHDPAVMFAADRMIDMGPGPGERGGQIVFDGTTDELRRADTLTGAYLGARKQVGLGLKRMVTDSTPRLILEGAREHNLQNVSVDFPLQRLVTVTGVSGSGKSTLIQDVLAPALMRHFGKATETPGAHDRLLGADHLSDVVFVDQSPIGKTARSNPVSYVGAWDAIREIFATTPEARQRGYTAAKFSFNSGDGRCPTCGGSGFEHVEMQFLSDVYLRCPDCDGKRYRPEILEIKIERQAIGGEPRLLNVSDILELTVSEAAALFAQDREVIRALQPIVDVGLEYVRLGQPVPTLSGGEAQRLKLSGFLAEAAKTASNSRQSLARKGTLFLFDEPTTGLHFDDIAKLMRALRKLLEAGHSLIVIEHNLDVIRASDWLIDLGPEGGEGGGLVVAEGTPEEVRLHPTSHTGAALRDYAQAMGEAVAVAERLGVYGGEAAGSEDSSCCGGTQKSSPSDPAASLSKRSGYFQKSKAGRAAGDDVWRAATSEEPGARPASRGPQEPQAIQIVNAKEHNLKNLSVN
;
A
#
# COMPACT_ATOMS: atom_id res chain seq x y z
N GLN A 1 5.65 -19.30 62.24
CA GLN A 1 6.65 -18.31 61.75
C GLN A 1 6.01 -16.96 61.42
N VAL A 2 4.86 -16.91 60.70
CA VAL A 2 4.16 -15.66 60.34
C VAL A 2 3.62 -14.97 61.61
N GLU A 3 3.00 -15.71 62.52
CA GLU A 3 2.50 -15.15 63.78
C GLU A 3 3.64 -14.62 64.70
N GLN A 4 4.76 -15.30 64.74
CA GLN A 4 5.95 -14.85 65.48
C GLN A 4 6.54 -13.58 64.86
N TRP A 5 6.55 -13.48 63.52
CA TRP A 5 7.01 -12.28 62.81
C TRP A 5 6.06 -11.10 63.01
N LEU A 6 4.74 -11.33 62.94
CA LEU A 6 3.73 -10.31 63.21
C LEU A 6 3.83 -9.79 64.64
N SER A 7 3.97 -10.67 65.61
CA SER A 7 4.13 -10.34 67.02
C SER A 7 5.42 -9.51 67.26
N ALA A 8 6.52 -9.91 66.67
CA ALA A 8 7.81 -9.18 66.74
C ALA A 8 7.74 -7.78 66.05
N SER A 9 6.81 -7.60 65.09
CA SER A 9 6.56 -6.35 64.37
C SER A 9 5.50 -5.47 65.10
N GLY A 10 4.98 -5.90 66.24
CA GLY A 10 4.00 -5.16 67.06
C GLY A 10 2.53 -5.39 66.64
N PHE A 11 2.26 -6.32 65.73
CA PHE A 11 0.91 -6.65 65.28
C PHE A 11 0.49 -8.03 65.83
N THR A 12 -0.47 -8.03 66.75
CA THR A 12 -0.86 -9.27 67.46
C THR A 12 -2.25 -9.77 67.09
N LYS A 13 -3.02 -9.02 66.27
CA LYS A 13 -4.41 -9.38 66.00
C LYS A 13 -4.67 -9.56 64.49
N VAL A 14 -5.10 -10.74 64.10
CA VAL A 14 -5.64 -11.06 62.78
C VAL A 14 -7.16 -10.90 62.84
N GLN A 15 -7.75 -10.13 61.94
CA GLN A 15 -9.19 -9.89 61.86
C GLN A 15 -9.88 -10.92 60.97
N ALA A 16 -9.26 -11.29 59.87
CA ALA A 16 -9.78 -12.28 58.93
C ALA A 16 -8.65 -13.05 58.23
N GLU A 17 -8.95 -14.25 57.79
CA GLU A 17 -8.12 -15.10 56.94
C GLU A 17 -8.91 -15.48 55.69
N ARG A 18 -8.33 -15.30 54.52
CA ARG A 18 -8.95 -15.65 53.24
C ARG A 18 -7.97 -16.36 52.32
N GLU A 19 -8.49 -17.28 51.50
CA GLU A 19 -7.72 -17.93 50.45
C GLU A 19 -7.96 -17.20 49.13
N VAL A 20 -6.87 -16.82 48.47
CA VAL A 20 -6.91 -16.18 47.13
C VAL A 20 -6.30 -17.16 46.16
N ALA A 21 -7.02 -17.46 45.08
CA ALA A 21 -6.49 -18.27 43.99
C ALA A 21 -5.44 -17.49 43.21
N THR A 22 -4.22 -18.00 43.15
CA THR A 22 -3.16 -17.46 42.31
C THR A 22 -2.75 -18.48 41.22
N PRO A 23 -2.10 -18.04 40.13
CA PRO A 23 -1.61 -18.95 39.07
C PRO A 23 -0.66 -20.05 39.63
N THR A 24 -0.04 -19.81 40.76
CA THR A 24 0.89 -20.74 41.44
C THR A 24 0.22 -21.60 42.52
N GLY A 25 -1.12 -21.50 42.69
CA GLY A 25 -1.90 -22.22 43.71
C GLY A 25 -2.62 -21.30 44.68
N PRO A 26 -3.49 -21.85 45.55
CA PRO A 26 -4.18 -21.04 46.56
C PRO A 26 -3.21 -20.45 47.57
N ARG A 27 -3.34 -19.13 47.83
CA ARG A 27 -2.50 -18.42 48.80
C ARG A 27 -3.36 -17.88 49.94
N LYS A 28 -2.94 -18.13 51.18
CA LYS A 28 -3.58 -17.55 52.35
C LYS A 28 -3.19 -16.10 52.53
N VAL A 29 -4.15 -15.21 52.66
CA VAL A 29 -3.98 -13.79 52.96
C VAL A 29 -4.58 -13.51 54.31
N LEU A 30 -3.82 -12.82 55.15
CA LEU A 30 -4.22 -12.45 56.50
C LEU A 30 -4.53 -10.97 56.55
N ASP A 31 -5.72 -10.58 57.03
CA ASP A 31 -6.07 -9.20 57.30
C ASP A 31 -5.67 -8.87 58.77
N VAL A 32 -4.57 -8.13 58.92
CA VAL A 32 -3.94 -7.81 60.20
C VAL A 32 -4.39 -6.44 60.66
N VAL A 33 -4.82 -6.31 61.93
CA VAL A 33 -5.31 -5.04 62.49
C VAL A 33 -4.13 -4.09 62.72
N ALA A 34 -4.13 -2.94 62.01
CA ALA A 34 -3.14 -1.88 62.20
C ALA A 34 -3.53 -1.02 63.40
N ASP A 35 -4.78 -0.59 63.47
CA ASP A 35 -5.33 0.17 64.60
C ASP A 35 -6.87 0.02 64.66
N ARG A 36 -7.49 0.48 65.78
CA ARG A 36 -8.93 0.45 66.03
C ARG A 36 -9.39 1.74 66.68
N PHE A 37 -10.34 2.42 66.07
CA PHE A 37 -10.85 3.70 66.53
C PHE A 37 -12.36 3.67 66.84
N ARG A 38 -12.79 4.59 67.68
CA ARG A 38 -14.17 5.05 67.72
C ARG A 38 -14.24 6.38 67.01
N LEU A 39 -15.06 6.51 65.98
CA LEU A 39 -15.14 7.70 65.12
C LEU A 39 -15.48 8.98 65.93
N SER A 40 -16.24 8.84 67.03
CA SER A 40 -16.61 9.98 67.92
C SER A 40 -15.42 10.62 68.65
N ASN A 41 -14.30 9.90 68.78
CA ASN A 41 -13.18 10.36 69.63
C ASN A 41 -11.83 10.17 68.94
N ALA A 42 -11.81 9.98 67.62
CA ALA A 42 -10.61 9.74 66.85
C ALA A 42 -10.00 11.08 66.38
N GLU A 43 -8.75 11.31 66.74
CA GLU A 43 -7.98 12.43 66.23
C GLU A 43 -7.60 12.15 64.78
N LYS A 44 -7.80 13.13 63.92
CA LYS A 44 -7.54 13.00 62.49
C LYS A 44 -6.09 12.55 62.18
N ALA A 45 -5.12 13.08 62.91
CA ALA A 45 -3.72 12.75 62.73
C ALA A 45 -3.44 11.27 62.96
N ARG A 46 -3.99 10.68 64.03
CA ARG A 46 -3.86 9.26 64.37
C ARG A 46 -4.52 8.35 63.32
N VAL A 47 -5.67 8.76 62.77
CA VAL A 47 -6.35 8.02 61.72
C VAL A 47 -5.50 7.99 60.44
N VAL A 48 -4.93 9.14 60.03
CA VAL A 48 -4.03 9.24 58.87
C VAL A 48 -2.79 8.37 59.04
N GLU A 49 -2.13 8.44 60.20
CA GLU A 49 -0.96 7.61 60.54
C GLU A 49 -1.28 6.08 60.43
N ALA A 50 -2.42 5.67 60.96
CA ALA A 50 -2.84 4.28 60.87
C ALA A 50 -3.13 3.83 59.42
N ILE A 51 -3.72 4.69 58.64
CA ILE A 51 -3.93 4.44 57.18
C ILE A 51 -2.59 4.31 56.45
N GLU A 52 -1.64 5.21 56.70
CA GLU A 52 -0.31 5.18 56.10
C GLU A 52 0.45 3.91 56.51
N VAL A 53 0.42 3.54 57.78
CA VAL A 53 1.04 2.29 58.27
C VAL A 53 0.40 1.07 57.61
N ALA A 54 -0.93 1.04 57.56
CA ALA A 54 -1.66 -0.07 56.92
C ALA A 54 -1.35 -0.21 55.45
N LEU A 55 -1.35 0.88 54.67
CA LEU A 55 -0.98 0.89 53.27
C LEU A 55 0.46 0.49 53.02
N LYS A 56 1.40 0.99 53.85
CA LYS A 56 2.83 0.65 53.77
C LYS A 56 3.08 -0.84 54.05
N ARG A 57 2.42 -1.39 55.08
CA ARG A 57 2.58 -2.82 55.47
C ARG A 57 1.78 -3.75 54.58
N GLY A 58 0.62 -3.31 54.12
CA GLY A 58 -0.27 -4.05 53.20
C GLY A 58 0.16 -4.00 51.73
N SER A 59 1.35 -3.46 51.42
CA SER A 59 1.80 -3.30 50.02
C SER A 59 0.80 -2.55 49.19
N GLY A 60 0.34 -1.40 49.69
CA GLY A 60 -0.64 -0.54 49.07
C GLY A 60 -2.11 -0.99 49.20
N ARG A 61 -2.42 -1.94 50.05
CA ARG A 61 -3.75 -2.46 50.33
C ARG A 61 -4.20 -2.18 51.73
N LEU A 62 -5.48 -1.78 51.89
CA LEU A 62 -6.11 -1.46 53.15
C LEU A 62 -7.56 -1.94 53.16
N ASN A 63 -7.97 -2.64 54.22
CA ASN A 63 -9.36 -2.97 54.45
C ASN A 63 -9.85 -2.22 55.72
N VAL A 64 -10.96 -1.55 55.63
CA VAL A 64 -11.63 -0.91 56.78
C VAL A 64 -12.84 -1.74 57.16
N TYR A 65 -12.83 -2.28 58.34
CA TYR A 65 -13.93 -3.04 58.94
C TYR A 65 -14.79 -2.10 59.77
N VAL A 66 -16.02 -1.89 59.39
CA VAL A 66 -16.97 -1.03 60.08
C VAL A 66 -17.92 -1.88 60.91
N ASP A 67 -17.91 -1.65 62.24
CA ASP A 67 -18.78 -2.31 63.20
C ASP A 67 -20.10 -1.52 63.28
N MET A 68 -21.16 -1.97 62.62
CA MET A 68 -22.45 -1.26 62.49
C MET A 68 -23.42 -1.55 63.60
N ASP A 69 -23.13 -2.45 64.55
CA ASP A 69 -24.01 -2.87 65.61
C ASP A 69 -24.37 -1.78 66.65
N ARG A 70 -23.82 -0.58 66.53
CA ARG A 70 -24.02 0.54 67.48
C ARG A 70 -24.59 1.81 66.85
N VAL A 71 -25.03 1.79 65.60
CA VAL A 71 -25.46 3.03 64.89
C VAL A 71 -26.97 3.02 64.60
N VAL A 72 -27.71 1.96 64.91
CA VAL A 72 -29.18 1.94 64.75
C VAL A 72 -29.84 2.18 66.13
N PRO A 73 -30.64 3.24 66.32
CA PRO A 73 -31.51 3.34 67.46
C PRO A 73 -32.51 2.19 67.44
N ARG A 74 -32.60 1.46 68.55
CA ARG A 74 -33.65 0.46 68.73
C ARG A 74 -35.01 1.16 68.91
N ASP A 75 -35.81 1.17 67.88
CA ASP A 75 -37.23 1.24 68.02
C ASP A 75 -37.84 0.21 67.03
N ASP A 76 -38.69 -0.62 67.67
CA ASP A 76 -39.52 -1.69 67.13
C ASP A 76 -38.99 -3.12 67.16
N ALA A 77 -39.46 -3.73 68.24
CA ALA A 77 -39.53 -5.16 68.44
C ALA A 77 -40.53 -5.77 67.48
N THR A 78 -40.08 -6.55 66.49
CA THR A 78 -40.67 -7.78 65.95
C THR A 78 -39.95 -8.27 64.73
N SER A 79 -39.04 -9.13 64.92
CA SER A 79 -38.79 -10.39 64.17
C SER A 79 -37.47 -11.01 64.60
N ALA A 80 -37.59 -12.22 65.09
CA ALA A 80 -36.44 -13.09 65.43
C ALA A 80 -35.66 -13.40 64.15
N VAL A 81 -34.57 -12.69 63.94
CA VAL A 81 -33.51 -13.09 63.03
C VAL A 81 -32.31 -13.62 63.85
N THR A 82 -32.00 -14.86 63.61
CA THR A 82 -30.93 -15.60 64.26
C THR A 82 -29.62 -14.80 64.33
N ALA A 83 -29.01 -14.77 65.48
CA ALA A 83 -27.79 -14.05 65.87
C ALA A 83 -26.52 -14.59 65.21
N SER A 84 -26.41 -14.65 63.86
CA SER A 84 -25.20 -15.08 63.16
C SER A 84 -24.77 -14.26 61.95
N GLU A 85 -25.44 -13.15 61.65
CA GLU A 85 -25.01 -12.22 60.59
C GLU A 85 -24.84 -10.79 61.18
N ALA A 86 -23.76 -10.62 61.96
CA ALA A 86 -23.26 -9.28 62.26
C ALA A 86 -22.87 -8.64 60.93
N TRP A 87 -23.56 -7.64 60.47
CA TRP A 87 -23.33 -6.88 59.25
C TRP A 87 -22.05 -6.07 59.44
N GLN A 88 -20.86 -6.70 59.11
CA GLN A 88 -19.63 -6.01 58.96
C GLN A 88 -19.55 -5.52 57.53
N SER A 89 -19.68 -4.23 57.30
CA SER A 89 -19.32 -3.66 56.00
C SER A 89 -17.79 -3.54 55.95
N ILE A 90 -17.20 -4.17 54.93
CA ILE A 90 -15.76 -4.09 54.67
C ILE A 90 -15.55 -3.15 53.52
N TRP A 91 -14.87 -2.04 53.77
CA TRP A 91 -14.44 -1.13 52.71
C TRP A 91 -13.00 -1.44 52.32
N ARG A 92 -12.81 -1.76 51.06
CA ARG A 92 -11.51 -2.17 50.55
C ARG A 92 -10.89 -1.03 49.76
N PHE A 93 -9.64 -0.70 50.04
CA PHE A 93 -8.89 0.35 49.42
C PHE A 93 -7.57 -0.17 48.93
N SER A 94 -7.06 0.35 47.82
CA SER A 94 -5.71 0.06 47.37
C SER A 94 -5.10 1.30 46.68
N THR A 95 -3.78 1.32 46.70
CA THR A 95 -3.00 2.31 45.94
C THR A 95 -2.46 1.69 44.67
N GLY A 96 -2.23 2.52 43.62
CA GLY A 96 -1.73 2.08 42.34
C GLY A 96 -2.79 1.32 41.51
N LEU A 97 -2.33 0.54 40.55
CA LEU A 97 -3.17 -0.20 39.61
C LEU A 97 -3.59 -1.58 40.19
N HIS A 98 -4.28 -1.56 41.31
CA HIS A 98 -4.78 -2.75 41.96
C HIS A 98 -6.28 -2.59 42.31
N CYS A 99 -7.09 -3.55 41.88
CA CYS A 99 -8.52 -3.59 42.26
C CYS A 99 -8.67 -4.27 43.60
N PRO A 100 -9.15 -3.59 44.65
CA PRO A 100 -9.26 -4.18 45.98
C PRO A 100 -10.36 -5.25 46.11
N ASP A 101 -11.37 -5.21 45.23
CA ASP A 101 -12.49 -6.15 45.26
C ASP A 101 -12.15 -7.48 44.60
N SER A 102 -11.46 -7.47 43.44
CA SER A 102 -11.05 -8.66 42.69
C SER A 102 -9.65 -9.16 43.04
N ASP A 103 -8.85 -8.39 43.79
CA ASP A 103 -7.44 -8.63 44.07
C ASP A 103 -6.54 -8.71 42.82
N LEU A 104 -7.01 -8.16 41.67
CA LEU A 104 -6.26 -8.08 40.45
C LEU A 104 -5.33 -6.88 40.49
N ARG A 105 -4.07 -7.12 40.12
CA ARG A 105 -3.04 -6.07 40.04
C ARG A 105 -2.58 -5.96 38.58
N TYR A 106 -2.58 -4.75 38.07
CA TYR A 106 -2.02 -4.43 36.75
C TYR A 106 -0.61 -3.83 36.95
N THR A 107 0.24 -4.06 35.97
CA THR A 107 1.56 -3.42 35.89
C THR A 107 1.40 -1.97 35.40
N ASP A 108 2.29 -1.09 35.87
CA ASP A 108 2.31 0.28 35.40
C ASP A 108 2.58 0.30 33.87
N PRO A 109 1.88 1.14 33.12
CA PRO A 109 2.03 1.20 31.67
C PRO A 109 3.40 1.77 31.30
N ILE A 110 4.16 1.02 30.53
CA ILE A 110 5.45 1.44 29.97
C ILE A 110 5.37 1.42 28.44
N PRO A 111 6.10 2.26 27.71
CA PRO A 111 6.02 2.33 26.25
C PRO A 111 6.23 0.98 25.56
N SER A 112 7.13 0.14 26.05
CA SER A 112 7.40 -1.20 25.49
C SER A 112 6.22 -2.17 25.60
N MET A 113 5.27 -1.93 26.50
CA MET A 113 4.04 -2.71 26.63
C MET A 113 3.10 -2.50 25.43
N PHE A 114 3.16 -1.35 24.79
CA PHE A 114 2.35 -0.99 23.61
C PHE A 114 3.08 -1.21 22.30
N SER A 115 4.30 -1.77 22.33
CA SER A 115 5.07 -2.06 21.14
C SER A 115 4.94 -3.53 20.74
N PHE A 116 4.46 -3.78 19.52
CA PHE A 116 4.43 -5.12 18.94
C PHE A 116 5.83 -5.63 18.53
N ASN A 117 6.86 -4.76 18.54
CA ASN A 117 8.25 -5.14 18.34
C ASN A 117 8.98 -5.48 19.65
N SER A 118 8.35 -5.26 20.80
CA SER A 118 8.90 -5.59 22.12
C SER A 118 8.34 -6.91 22.64
N ALA A 119 9.16 -7.76 23.20
CA ALA A 119 8.73 -9.01 23.85
C ALA A 119 7.77 -8.77 25.05
N VAL A 120 7.75 -7.56 25.61
CA VAL A 120 6.84 -7.18 26.70
C VAL A 120 5.42 -7.05 26.19
N GLY A 121 5.23 -6.32 25.06
CA GLY A 121 3.91 -6.02 24.52
C GLY A 121 3.42 -6.96 23.43
N ALA A 122 4.33 -7.61 22.70
CA ALA A 122 3.99 -8.48 21.58
C ALA A 122 3.20 -9.73 22.00
N CYS A 123 2.20 -10.11 21.24
CA CYS A 123 1.51 -11.39 21.37
C CYS A 123 2.50 -12.55 21.27
N GLU A 124 2.47 -13.48 22.22
CA GLU A 124 3.44 -14.57 22.32
C GLU A 124 3.32 -15.58 21.17
N ALA A 125 2.11 -15.79 20.65
CA ALA A 125 1.87 -16.74 19.57
C ALA A 125 2.41 -16.22 18.21
N CYS A 126 2.10 -15.00 17.85
CA CYS A 126 2.54 -14.40 16.58
C CYS A 126 3.77 -13.49 16.70
N ARG A 127 4.31 -13.29 17.91
CA ARG A 127 5.48 -12.43 18.19
C ARG A 127 5.36 -11.02 17.61
N GLY A 128 4.15 -10.46 17.64
CA GLY A 128 3.88 -9.12 17.15
C GLY A 128 3.55 -9.02 15.66
N PHE A 129 3.53 -10.13 14.91
CA PHE A 129 3.21 -10.09 13.48
C PHE A 129 1.70 -9.96 13.20
N GLY A 130 0.82 -10.30 14.16
CA GLY A 130 -0.62 -10.33 13.98
C GLY A 130 -1.13 -11.50 13.14
N ARG A 131 -0.23 -12.19 12.44
CA ARG A 131 -0.52 -13.32 11.57
C ARG A 131 0.42 -14.48 11.87
N VAL A 132 -0.03 -15.69 11.60
CA VAL A 132 0.76 -16.90 11.68
C VAL A 132 0.80 -17.59 10.31
N ILE A 133 1.87 -18.31 10.04
CA ILE A 133 1.96 -19.09 8.81
C ILE A 133 1.12 -20.35 9.01
N GLY A 134 0.01 -20.44 8.31
CA GLY A 134 -0.92 -21.57 8.33
C GLY A 134 -1.01 -22.26 6.97
N VAL A 135 -1.71 -23.40 6.94
CA VAL A 135 -2.03 -24.10 5.69
C VAL A 135 -3.21 -23.40 5.01
N ASP A 136 -3.03 -23.00 3.77
CA ASP A 136 -4.10 -22.47 2.92
C ASP A 136 -4.80 -23.63 2.18
N TYR A 137 -6.02 -23.93 2.61
CA TYR A 137 -6.80 -24.99 1.98
C TYR A 137 -7.27 -24.65 0.57
N GLY A 138 -7.28 -23.40 0.16
CA GLY A 138 -7.50 -23.00 -1.23
C GLY A 138 -6.37 -23.45 -2.15
N LEU A 139 -5.11 -23.37 -1.67
CA LEU A 139 -3.95 -23.91 -2.39
C LEU A 139 -3.90 -25.45 -2.37
N VAL A 140 -4.41 -26.08 -1.30
CA VAL A 140 -4.48 -27.54 -1.17
C VAL A 140 -5.54 -28.13 -2.10
N ILE A 141 -6.67 -27.43 -2.26
CA ILE A 141 -7.82 -27.84 -3.08
C ILE A 141 -8.14 -26.74 -4.09
N PRO A 142 -7.29 -26.56 -5.10
CA PRO A 142 -7.42 -25.44 -6.04
C PRO A 142 -8.61 -25.59 -7.01
N ASN A 143 -9.10 -26.79 -7.23
CA ASN A 143 -10.23 -27.09 -8.12
C ASN A 143 -11.32 -27.86 -7.36
N ASP A 144 -12.34 -27.15 -6.94
CA ASP A 144 -13.47 -27.69 -6.19
C ASP A 144 -14.49 -28.47 -7.06
N LYS A 145 -14.34 -28.46 -8.38
CA LYS A 145 -15.10 -29.29 -9.32
C LYS A 145 -14.60 -30.75 -9.34
N LEU A 146 -13.37 -30.98 -8.87
CA LEU A 146 -12.83 -32.32 -8.77
C LEU A 146 -13.44 -33.10 -7.61
N THR A 147 -13.53 -34.43 -7.79
CA THR A 147 -13.94 -35.35 -6.75
C THR A 147 -12.72 -35.81 -5.94
N LEU A 148 -12.92 -36.37 -4.75
CA LEU A 148 -11.83 -36.96 -3.96
C LEU A 148 -11.06 -38.01 -4.77
N ARG A 149 -11.77 -38.83 -5.55
CA ARG A 149 -11.18 -39.85 -6.43
C ARG A 149 -10.42 -39.24 -7.60
N ALA A 150 -10.91 -38.12 -8.15
CA ALA A 150 -10.26 -37.44 -9.24
C ALA A 150 -9.09 -36.52 -8.78
N GLY A 151 -8.72 -36.55 -7.50
CA GLY A 151 -7.56 -35.84 -6.97
C GLY A 151 -7.84 -34.39 -6.59
N ALA A 152 -8.98 -34.09 -5.99
CA ALA A 152 -9.29 -32.75 -5.49
C ALA A 152 -8.19 -32.19 -4.56
N ILE A 153 -7.54 -33.05 -3.78
CA ILE A 153 -6.47 -32.69 -2.84
C ILE A 153 -5.12 -32.77 -3.55
N LYS A 154 -4.61 -31.63 -4.01
CA LYS A 154 -3.41 -31.54 -4.86
C LYS A 154 -2.13 -32.00 -4.18
N THR A 155 -2.01 -31.85 -2.88
CA THR A 155 -0.79 -32.16 -2.11
C THR A 155 -0.42 -33.64 -2.13
N ILE A 156 -1.40 -34.55 -2.17
CA ILE A 156 -1.24 -35.99 -2.11
C ILE A 156 -1.29 -36.68 -3.51
N GLN A 157 -1.33 -35.88 -4.60
CA GLN A 157 -1.35 -36.41 -5.97
C GLN A 157 0.05 -36.65 -6.57
N THR A 158 1.11 -36.52 -5.79
CA THR A 158 2.46 -36.81 -6.25
C THR A 158 2.82 -38.26 -5.97
N PRO A 159 3.68 -38.93 -6.79
CA PRO A 159 4.09 -40.33 -6.54
C PRO A 159 4.61 -40.59 -5.13
N ALA A 160 5.25 -39.59 -4.51
CA ALA A 160 5.78 -39.70 -3.15
C ALA A 160 4.69 -39.78 -2.06
N TRP A 161 3.46 -39.39 -2.35
CA TRP A 161 2.35 -39.30 -1.40
C TRP A 161 1.11 -40.06 -1.88
N GLN A 162 1.28 -40.98 -2.86
CA GLN A 162 0.17 -41.78 -3.40
C GLN A 162 -0.50 -42.63 -2.33
N GLU A 163 0.26 -43.16 -1.37
CA GLU A 163 -0.28 -43.91 -0.23
C GLU A 163 -1.32 -43.08 0.57
N CYS A 164 -1.11 -41.78 0.71
CA CYS A 164 -2.07 -40.91 1.39
C CYS A 164 -3.40 -40.78 0.61
N GLN A 165 -3.35 -40.77 -0.72
CA GLN A 165 -4.55 -40.81 -1.56
C GLN A 165 -5.29 -42.14 -1.43
N ASP A 166 -4.56 -43.24 -1.39
CA ASP A 166 -5.14 -44.61 -1.23
C ASP A 166 -5.78 -44.76 0.16
N ASP A 167 -5.15 -44.24 1.21
CA ASP A 167 -5.70 -44.22 2.57
C ASP A 167 -6.98 -43.36 2.64
N LEU A 168 -6.99 -42.17 2.01
CA LEU A 168 -8.21 -41.35 1.90
C LEU A 168 -9.34 -42.16 1.24
N MET A 169 -9.04 -42.82 0.11
CA MET A 169 -10.06 -43.58 -0.62
C MET A 169 -10.62 -44.77 0.21
N ARG A 170 -9.75 -45.46 0.91
CA ARG A 170 -10.12 -46.59 1.79
C ARG A 170 -11.00 -46.16 2.95
N HIS A 171 -10.57 -45.15 3.68
CA HIS A 171 -11.24 -44.69 4.89
C HIS A 171 -12.49 -43.86 4.63
N ALA A 172 -12.55 -43.12 3.49
CA ALA A 172 -13.73 -42.36 3.10
C ALA A 172 -14.94 -43.31 2.85
N GLU A 173 -14.71 -44.45 2.21
CA GLU A 173 -15.76 -45.47 2.00
C GLU A 173 -16.31 -46.01 3.32
N ALA A 174 -15.42 -46.37 4.23
CA ALA A 174 -15.80 -46.87 5.56
C ALA A 174 -16.54 -45.82 6.42
N ALA A 175 -16.27 -44.53 6.21
CA ALA A 175 -16.90 -43.44 6.92
C ALA A 175 -18.17 -42.87 6.21
N GLY A 176 -18.59 -43.49 5.07
CA GLY A 176 -19.76 -43.01 4.30
C GLY A 176 -19.53 -41.65 3.62
N ILE A 177 -18.27 -41.22 3.38
CA ILE A 177 -17.93 -39.98 2.70
C ILE A 177 -17.95 -40.24 1.19
N PRO A 178 -18.72 -39.43 0.39
CA PRO A 178 -18.82 -39.65 -1.05
C PRO A 178 -17.48 -39.34 -1.74
N ARG A 179 -16.95 -40.31 -2.48
CA ARG A 179 -15.65 -40.18 -3.16
C ARG A 179 -15.78 -39.61 -4.57
N ASP A 180 -16.97 -39.69 -5.17
CA ASP A 180 -17.26 -39.36 -6.57
C ASP A 180 -18.13 -38.07 -6.69
N THR A 181 -18.35 -37.38 -5.57
CA THR A 181 -19.04 -36.11 -5.52
C THR A 181 -17.99 -34.97 -5.60
N PRO A 182 -18.21 -33.93 -6.45
CA PRO A 182 -17.33 -32.76 -6.49
C PRO A 182 -17.16 -32.11 -5.11
N TRP A 183 -15.95 -31.64 -4.80
CA TRP A 183 -15.63 -31.03 -3.50
C TRP A 183 -16.62 -29.93 -3.10
N ALA A 184 -17.00 -29.05 -4.05
CA ALA A 184 -17.96 -27.98 -3.82
C ALA A 184 -19.32 -28.46 -3.30
N LYS A 185 -19.73 -29.67 -3.69
CA LYS A 185 -21.05 -30.28 -3.34
C LYS A 185 -21.00 -31.13 -2.06
N LEU A 186 -19.84 -31.32 -1.44
CA LEU A 186 -19.72 -31.98 -0.16
C LEU A 186 -20.30 -31.08 0.95
N THR A 187 -20.95 -31.68 1.94
CA THR A 187 -21.39 -30.97 3.15
C THR A 187 -20.19 -30.51 3.98
N ASP A 188 -20.39 -29.51 4.83
CA ASP A 188 -19.30 -29.00 5.66
C ASP A 188 -18.77 -30.05 6.63
N ALA A 189 -19.64 -30.90 7.17
CA ALA A 189 -19.22 -32.03 7.99
C ALA A 189 -18.36 -33.07 7.23
N GLN A 190 -18.66 -33.29 5.93
CA GLN A 190 -17.85 -34.16 5.09
C GLN A 190 -16.49 -33.53 4.74
N LYS A 191 -16.47 -32.20 4.44
CA LYS A 191 -15.24 -31.45 4.24
C LYS A 191 -14.37 -31.44 5.50
N ASP A 192 -14.97 -31.19 6.65
CA ASP A 192 -14.30 -31.23 7.95
C ASP A 192 -13.69 -32.59 8.23
N TRP A 193 -14.38 -33.69 7.93
CA TRP A 193 -13.83 -35.03 8.09
C TRP A 193 -12.59 -35.24 7.19
N VAL A 194 -12.61 -34.78 5.96
CA VAL A 194 -11.45 -34.86 5.05
C VAL A 194 -10.28 -34.04 5.59
N ILE A 195 -10.54 -32.84 6.09
CA ILE A 195 -9.52 -31.90 6.57
C ILE A 195 -8.99 -32.33 7.94
N LYS A 196 -9.87 -32.52 8.92
CA LYS A 196 -9.49 -32.75 10.32
C LYS A 196 -9.26 -34.23 10.64
N GLY A 197 -9.73 -35.16 9.77
CA GLY A 197 -9.63 -36.59 9.95
C GLY A 197 -10.77 -37.18 10.78
N SER A 198 -10.68 -38.47 11.04
CA SER A 198 -11.66 -39.21 11.84
C SER A 198 -11.75 -38.65 13.27
N PRO A 199 -12.97 -38.41 13.83
CA PRO A 199 -13.14 -37.82 15.16
C PRO A 199 -12.45 -38.63 16.28
N ASN A 200 -12.41 -39.96 16.16
CA ASN A 200 -11.84 -40.87 17.16
C ASN A 200 -10.47 -41.41 16.70
N TRP A 201 -9.65 -40.58 16.06
CA TRP A 201 -8.33 -41.03 15.62
C TRP A 201 -7.42 -41.48 16.76
N ASN A 202 -6.89 -42.67 16.62
CA ASN A 202 -6.14 -43.39 17.67
C ASN A 202 -4.61 -43.23 17.58
N GLY A 203 -4.12 -42.30 16.72
CA GLY A 203 -2.68 -42.09 16.52
C GLY A 203 -2.01 -43.02 15.51
N LYS A 204 -2.73 -43.96 14.93
CA LYS A 204 -2.20 -44.95 13.96
C LYS A 204 -2.62 -44.59 12.55
N TRP A 205 -1.64 -44.23 11.70
CA TRP A 205 -1.83 -43.75 10.33
C TRP A 205 -2.53 -44.71 9.39
N ASN A 206 -2.42 -46.02 9.62
CA ASN A 206 -2.96 -47.04 8.73
C ASN A 206 -4.35 -47.58 9.16
N GLN A 207 -4.89 -47.13 10.27
CA GLN A 207 -6.16 -47.65 10.79
C GLN A 207 -7.37 -46.74 10.57
N GLN A 208 -7.13 -45.44 10.50
CA GLN A 208 -8.16 -44.43 10.36
C GLN A 208 -7.64 -43.27 9.51
N TRP A 209 -8.55 -42.54 8.89
CA TRP A 209 -8.17 -41.33 8.21
C TRP A 209 -7.68 -40.26 9.19
N TYR A 210 -6.45 -39.82 9.02
CA TYR A 210 -5.78 -38.87 9.88
C TYR A 210 -6.14 -37.42 9.56
N GLY A 211 -6.64 -37.13 8.34
CA GLY A 211 -6.95 -35.78 7.89
C GLY A 211 -5.76 -35.02 7.27
N ILE A 212 -6.06 -34.08 6.41
CA ILE A 212 -5.05 -33.25 5.75
C ILE A 212 -4.32 -32.37 6.76
N ALA A 213 -4.98 -31.90 7.81
CA ALA A 213 -4.36 -31.07 8.85
C ALA A 213 -3.16 -31.81 9.50
N ARG A 214 -3.37 -33.04 9.96
CA ARG A 214 -2.30 -33.88 10.58
C ARG A 214 -1.21 -34.28 9.58
N PHE A 215 -1.57 -34.45 8.31
CA PHE A 215 -0.59 -34.63 7.26
C PHE A 215 0.36 -33.43 7.16
N PHE A 216 -0.14 -32.20 7.23
CA PHE A 216 0.70 -31.01 7.26
C PHE A 216 1.50 -30.90 8.56
N GLU A 217 0.93 -31.22 9.73
CA GLU A 217 1.67 -31.30 10.99
C GLU A 217 2.85 -32.28 10.90
N TYR A 218 2.62 -33.45 10.28
CA TYR A 218 3.69 -34.40 10.01
C TYR A 218 4.77 -33.80 9.09
N LEU A 219 4.39 -33.12 8.00
CA LEU A 219 5.35 -32.45 7.14
C LEU A 219 6.14 -31.39 7.89
N GLU A 220 5.49 -30.64 8.77
CA GLU A 220 6.14 -29.63 9.63
C GLU A 220 7.21 -30.26 10.53
N SER A 221 6.93 -31.42 11.13
CA SER A 221 7.93 -32.16 11.92
C SER A 221 9.15 -32.58 11.10
N LYS A 222 9.04 -32.60 9.76
CA LYS A 222 10.12 -32.94 8.82
C LYS A 222 10.66 -31.74 8.05
N ALA A 223 10.30 -30.50 8.45
CA ALA A 223 10.71 -29.26 7.76
C ALA A 223 12.24 -29.02 7.75
N TYR A 224 13.01 -29.79 8.52
CA TYR A 224 14.48 -29.80 8.39
C TYR A 224 14.98 -30.30 7.03
N LYS A 225 14.16 -31.08 6.28
CA LYS A 225 14.47 -31.53 4.92
C LYS A 225 14.11 -30.45 3.89
N MET A 226 15.04 -30.09 3.02
CA MET A 226 14.86 -29.02 2.01
C MET A 226 13.62 -29.24 1.14
N HIS A 227 13.42 -30.43 0.57
CA HIS A 227 12.27 -30.73 -0.30
C HIS A 227 10.93 -30.63 0.44
N ILE A 228 10.87 -30.96 1.73
CA ILE A 228 9.66 -30.78 2.55
C ILE A 228 9.40 -29.29 2.79
N ARG A 229 10.45 -28.49 3.05
CA ARG A 229 10.33 -27.05 3.21
C ARG A 229 9.78 -26.37 1.94
N VAL A 230 10.30 -26.77 0.78
CA VAL A 230 9.80 -26.31 -0.54
C VAL A 230 8.35 -26.75 -0.77
N LEU A 231 7.98 -27.97 -0.35
CA LEU A 231 6.59 -28.43 -0.44
C LEU A 231 5.67 -27.60 0.45
N LEU A 232 6.04 -27.39 1.70
CA LEU A 232 5.26 -26.59 2.66
C LEU A 232 5.08 -25.15 2.18
N SER A 233 6.11 -24.51 1.61
CA SER A 233 6.02 -23.13 1.13
C SER A 233 5.00 -22.93 0.00
N LYS A 234 4.62 -23.98 -0.72
CA LYS A 234 3.62 -23.94 -1.80
C LYS A 234 2.17 -23.95 -1.30
N TYR A 235 1.95 -24.36 -0.05
CA TYR A 235 0.61 -24.57 0.49
C TYR A 235 0.36 -23.81 1.78
N ARG A 236 1.24 -22.84 2.09
CA ARG A 236 1.12 -21.98 3.26
C ARG A 236 0.83 -20.55 2.86
N SER A 237 -0.04 -19.92 3.61
CA SER A 237 -0.31 -18.47 3.56
C SER A 237 -0.27 -17.89 4.97
N TYR A 238 -0.34 -16.57 5.05
CA TYR A 238 -0.44 -15.87 6.31
C TYR A 238 -1.91 -15.80 6.74
N THR A 239 -2.26 -16.51 7.81
CA THR A 239 -3.58 -16.45 8.43
C THR A 239 -3.55 -15.57 9.66
N GLU A 240 -4.67 -15.00 10.02
CA GLU A 240 -4.82 -14.19 11.23
C GLU A 240 -4.45 -15.00 12.47
N CYS A 241 -3.74 -14.38 13.42
CA CYS A 241 -3.33 -15.06 14.64
C CYS A 241 -4.53 -15.38 15.53
N PRO A 242 -4.82 -16.65 15.84
CA PRO A 242 -5.98 -17.03 16.65
C PRO A 242 -5.91 -16.55 18.10
N SER A 243 -4.70 -16.24 18.61
CA SER A 243 -4.51 -15.83 20.01
C SER A 243 -4.77 -14.33 20.23
N CYS A 244 -4.52 -13.47 19.23
CA CYS A 244 -4.72 -12.04 19.35
C CYS A 244 -5.68 -11.47 18.31
N SER A 245 -6.27 -12.30 17.43
CA SER A 245 -7.17 -11.88 16.34
C SER A 245 -6.63 -10.67 15.59
N GLY A 246 -5.39 -10.77 15.11
CA GLY A 246 -4.70 -9.73 14.36
C GLY A 246 -4.12 -8.56 15.18
N ALA A 247 -4.48 -8.42 16.45
CA ALA A 247 -4.13 -7.24 17.26
C ALA A 247 -2.63 -7.07 17.56
N ARG A 248 -1.78 -8.06 17.28
CA ARG A 248 -0.32 -8.05 17.45
C ARG A 248 0.16 -7.97 18.90
N LEU A 249 -0.64 -7.45 19.80
CA LEU A 249 -0.32 -7.17 21.21
C LEU A 249 -0.93 -8.21 22.14
N LYS A 250 -0.39 -8.26 23.38
CA LYS A 250 -1.00 -8.99 24.48
C LYS A 250 -2.33 -8.33 24.87
N THR A 251 -3.25 -9.13 25.42
CA THR A 251 -4.56 -8.65 25.86
C THR A 251 -4.45 -7.49 26.85
N GLU A 252 -3.51 -7.55 27.79
CA GLU A 252 -3.30 -6.50 28.81
C GLU A 252 -3.03 -5.13 28.17
N SER A 253 -2.24 -5.07 27.10
CA SER A 253 -1.96 -3.82 26.36
C SER A 253 -3.21 -3.24 25.69
N LEU A 254 -4.15 -4.08 25.30
CA LEU A 254 -5.39 -3.70 24.61
C LEU A 254 -6.50 -3.21 25.57
N LEU A 255 -6.31 -3.36 26.89
CA LEU A 255 -7.24 -2.85 27.90
C LEU A 255 -7.10 -1.34 28.13
N TRP A 256 -5.94 -0.79 27.81
CA TRP A 256 -5.66 0.65 27.91
C TRP A 256 -6.33 1.41 26.77
N ARG A 257 -6.95 2.54 27.12
CA ARG A 257 -7.75 3.32 26.16
C ARG A 257 -7.43 4.80 26.31
N ILE A 258 -7.46 5.54 25.21
CA ILE A 258 -7.22 6.99 25.14
C ILE A 258 -8.51 7.69 24.72
N GLY A 259 -8.77 8.87 25.30
CA GLY A 259 -9.91 9.70 24.98
C GLY A 259 -11.17 9.37 25.78
N SER A 260 -12.21 10.16 25.58
CA SER A 260 -13.54 9.95 26.16
C SER A 260 -14.41 9.04 25.28
N LYS A 261 -15.58 8.65 25.80
CA LYS A 261 -16.57 7.91 25.00
C LYS A 261 -17.06 8.75 23.83
N ALA A 262 -17.24 10.04 24.00
CA ALA A 262 -17.70 10.94 22.94
C ALA A 262 -16.66 11.07 21.81
N ASP A 263 -15.35 11.11 22.14
CA ASP A 263 -14.28 11.11 21.14
C ASP A 263 -14.27 9.86 20.29
N ALA A 264 -14.42 8.74 20.95
CA ALA A 264 -14.42 7.44 20.31
C ALA A 264 -15.65 7.27 19.39
N ASP A 265 -16.85 7.62 19.90
CA ASP A 265 -18.10 7.52 19.14
C ASP A 265 -18.15 8.47 17.94
N ALA A 266 -17.45 9.61 17.99
CA ALA A 266 -17.36 10.58 16.89
C ALA A 266 -16.61 10.04 15.66
N VAL A 267 -15.71 9.06 15.84
CA VAL A 267 -14.82 8.56 14.77
C VAL A 267 -14.98 7.07 14.47
N LEU A 268 -15.48 6.28 15.41
CA LEU A 268 -15.66 4.83 15.27
C LEU A 268 -16.98 4.39 15.90
N GLU A 269 -17.84 3.78 15.07
CA GLU A 269 -19.08 3.18 15.57
C GLU A 269 -18.81 2.21 16.73
N PRO A 270 -19.57 2.28 17.83
CA PRO A 270 -19.36 1.40 18.98
C PRO A 270 -19.36 -0.09 18.62
N SER A 271 -20.22 -0.47 17.65
CA SER A 271 -20.32 -1.85 17.13
C SER A 271 -19.07 -2.36 16.44
N LYS A 272 -18.21 -1.48 15.92
CA LYS A 272 -16.97 -1.83 15.19
C LYS A 272 -15.73 -1.87 16.09
N ARG A 273 -15.83 -1.48 17.37
CA ARG A 273 -14.70 -1.52 18.30
C ARG A 273 -14.19 -2.93 18.49
N PHE A 274 -12.88 -3.09 18.50
CA PHE A 274 -12.23 -4.39 18.64
C PHE A 274 -12.49 -5.01 20.01
N MET A 275 -12.89 -6.29 20.03
CA MET A 275 -13.05 -7.08 21.24
C MET A 275 -11.75 -7.85 21.51
N PRO A 276 -10.97 -7.51 22.54
CA PRO A 276 -9.75 -8.26 22.86
C PRO A 276 -10.05 -9.73 23.18
N THR A 277 -9.23 -10.64 22.68
CA THR A 277 -9.33 -12.06 23.01
C THR A 277 -9.01 -12.29 24.48
N GLY A 278 -9.72 -13.24 25.11
CA GLY A 278 -9.49 -13.61 26.51
C GLY A 278 -10.24 -12.77 27.55
N VAL A 279 -10.93 -11.69 27.16
CA VAL A 279 -11.84 -10.95 28.04
C VAL A 279 -13.23 -11.57 28.07
N LYS A 280 -13.91 -11.45 29.19
CA LYS A 280 -15.28 -11.95 29.38
C LYS A 280 -16.31 -10.81 29.27
N TRP A 281 -16.02 -9.78 28.48
CA TRP A 281 -16.94 -8.67 28.27
C TRP A 281 -18.06 -9.04 27.32
N THR A 282 -19.23 -8.52 27.58
CA THR A 282 -20.30 -8.47 26.57
C THR A 282 -20.05 -7.33 25.60
N ARG A 283 -20.67 -7.39 24.42
CA ARG A 283 -20.56 -6.30 23.43
C ARG A 283 -20.99 -4.96 24.00
N ALA A 284 -22.12 -4.95 24.73
CA ALA A 284 -22.63 -3.74 25.38
C ALA A 284 -21.65 -3.15 26.43
N GLN A 285 -20.93 -4.00 27.16
CA GLN A 285 -19.89 -3.52 28.10
C GLN A 285 -18.74 -2.87 27.35
N LEU A 286 -18.25 -3.44 26.25
CA LEU A 286 -17.21 -2.84 25.43
C LEU A 286 -17.64 -1.48 24.85
N GLU A 287 -18.87 -1.39 24.34
CA GLU A 287 -19.44 -0.17 23.76
C GLU A 287 -19.62 0.96 24.80
N ALA A 288 -19.82 0.59 26.06
CA ALA A 288 -19.92 1.54 27.17
C ALA A 288 -18.57 2.08 27.64
N LEU A 289 -17.44 1.43 27.32
CA LEU A 289 -16.11 1.86 27.72
C LEU A 289 -15.72 3.20 27.10
N PRO A 290 -14.96 4.06 27.79
CA PRO A 290 -14.43 5.30 27.25
C PRO A 290 -13.30 5.05 26.25
N GLY A 291 -13.11 5.96 25.31
CA GLY A 291 -11.96 6.05 24.45
C GLY A 291 -11.75 4.85 23.50
N LEU A 292 -10.59 4.79 22.88
CA LEU A 292 -10.16 3.76 21.92
C LEU A 292 -8.93 3.01 22.41
N SER A 293 -8.87 1.71 22.14
CA SER A 293 -7.64 0.92 22.34
C SER A 293 -6.63 1.25 21.24
N LEU A 294 -5.35 0.89 21.47
CA LEU A 294 -4.30 1.09 20.45
C LEU A 294 -4.65 0.34 19.15
N HIS A 295 -5.24 -0.84 19.24
CA HIS A 295 -5.61 -1.61 18.04
C HIS A 295 -6.75 -0.95 17.26
N ASP A 296 -7.78 -0.40 17.94
CA ASP A 296 -8.82 0.39 17.29
C ASP A 296 -8.21 1.57 16.50
N MET A 297 -7.24 2.27 17.11
CA MET A 297 -6.54 3.39 16.47
C MET A 297 -5.67 2.93 15.28
N MET A 298 -5.03 1.76 15.36
CA MET A 298 -4.22 1.22 14.26
C MET A 298 -5.04 0.78 13.06
N LEU A 299 -6.26 0.30 13.27
CA LEU A 299 -7.17 -0.11 12.19
C LEU A 299 -7.96 1.05 11.58
N MET A 300 -7.94 2.21 12.22
CA MET A 300 -8.68 3.38 11.77
C MET A 300 -7.97 4.08 10.60
N PRO A 301 -8.70 4.56 9.57
CA PRO A 301 -8.13 5.44 8.56
C PRO A 301 -7.47 6.69 9.16
N LEU A 302 -6.34 7.12 8.62
CA LEU A 302 -5.53 8.23 9.15
C LEU A 302 -6.30 9.55 9.25
N ASP A 303 -7.24 9.80 8.35
CA ASP A 303 -8.10 11.00 8.39
C ASP A 303 -9.06 11.00 9.58
N ARG A 304 -9.59 9.84 9.97
CA ARG A 304 -10.39 9.68 11.19
C ARG A 304 -9.53 9.74 12.44
N LEU A 305 -8.34 9.10 12.40
CA LEU A 305 -7.38 9.13 13.50
C LEU A 305 -6.93 10.57 13.78
N ARG A 306 -6.70 11.39 12.75
CA ARG A 306 -6.40 12.82 12.89
C ARG A 306 -7.52 13.56 13.60
N ARG A 307 -8.79 13.32 13.20
CA ARG A 307 -9.96 13.94 13.87
C ARG A 307 -10.08 13.53 15.32
N PHE A 308 -9.78 12.27 15.64
CA PHE A 308 -9.77 11.77 17.02
C PHE A 308 -8.76 12.53 17.88
N PHE A 309 -7.49 12.62 17.43
CA PHE A 309 -6.45 13.32 18.19
C PHE A 309 -6.68 14.84 18.27
N ALA A 310 -7.26 15.45 17.25
CA ALA A 310 -7.68 16.87 17.33
C ALA A 310 -8.72 17.08 18.45
N GLY A 311 -9.75 16.24 18.55
CA GLY A 311 -10.75 16.30 19.63
C GLY A 311 -10.16 16.05 21.02
N VAL A 312 -9.19 15.14 21.15
CA VAL A 312 -8.46 14.92 22.41
C VAL A 312 -7.61 16.13 22.79
N SER A 313 -6.93 16.76 21.80
CA SER A 313 -6.10 17.94 22.01
C SER A 313 -6.93 19.15 22.44
N ASP A 314 -8.07 19.41 21.79
CA ASP A 314 -8.97 20.53 22.11
C ASP A 314 -9.44 20.46 23.57
N ARG A 315 -9.80 19.28 24.05
CA ARG A 315 -10.21 19.08 25.44
C ARG A 315 -9.05 19.22 26.45
N ALA A 316 -7.88 18.71 26.09
CA ALA A 316 -6.70 18.91 26.92
C ALA A 316 -6.39 20.40 27.07
N GLY A 317 -6.61 21.21 26.02
CA GLY A 317 -6.50 22.69 26.08
C GLY A 317 -7.57 23.36 26.95
N GLN A 318 -8.83 22.92 26.86
CA GLN A 318 -9.95 23.47 27.66
C GLN A 318 -9.83 23.16 29.13
N ALA A 319 -9.31 22.00 29.51
CA ALA A 319 -9.06 21.66 30.93
C ALA A 319 -8.05 22.62 31.61
N SER A 320 -7.23 23.35 30.82
CA SER A 320 -6.26 24.33 31.32
C SER A 320 -6.84 25.76 31.48
N SER A 321 -7.96 26.07 30.83
CA SER A 321 -8.56 27.43 30.84
C SER A 321 -9.62 27.67 31.91
N GLY A 322 -9.93 26.66 32.74
CA GLY A 322 -10.75 26.89 33.95
C GLY A 322 -12.23 27.24 33.74
N ASP A 323 -12.76 27.15 32.53
CA ASP A 323 -14.18 27.33 32.25
C ASP A 323 -14.94 26.00 32.39
N SER A 324 -15.61 25.83 33.50
CA SER A 324 -16.60 24.75 33.70
C SER A 324 -17.85 25.09 32.90
N PRO A 325 -18.38 24.22 32.05
CA PRO A 325 -19.70 24.45 31.47
C PRO A 325 -20.75 24.32 32.56
N ASP A 326 -21.52 25.37 32.68
CA ASP A 326 -22.68 25.49 33.57
C ASP A 326 -23.61 24.28 33.51
N SER A 327 -23.86 23.72 34.69
CA SER A 327 -24.92 22.74 34.91
C SER A 327 -26.27 23.43 34.99
N SER A 328 -26.98 23.54 33.91
CA SER A 328 -28.41 23.78 33.92
C SER A 328 -29.16 22.65 33.23
N CYS A 329 -29.39 21.59 33.97
CA CYS A 329 -30.52 20.70 33.68
C CYS A 329 -31.72 21.20 34.47
N CYS A 330 -32.75 21.65 33.76
CA CYS A 330 -34.15 21.31 34.05
C CYS A 330 -35.09 22.01 33.08
N GLY A 331 -35.82 21.20 32.32
CA GLY A 331 -37.21 21.44 32.00
C GLY A 331 -37.58 22.24 30.75
N GLY A 332 -38.20 21.56 29.79
CA GLY A 332 -39.02 22.25 28.80
C GLY A 332 -39.16 21.48 27.46
N THR A 333 -40.14 20.61 27.44
CA THR A 333 -40.70 20.05 26.20
C THR A 333 -41.20 21.15 25.28
N GLN A 334 -40.80 21.14 23.99
CA GLN A 334 -41.73 21.43 22.90
C GLN A 334 -41.25 20.88 21.55
N LYS A 335 -42.20 20.34 20.83
CA LYS A 335 -42.18 19.74 19.49
C LYS A 335 -41.91 20.80 18.41
N SER A 336 -41.23 20.42 17.34
CA SER A 336 -41.78 20.36 15.97
C SER A 336 -40.68 20.34 14.90
N SER A 337 -40.98 19.60 13.91
CA SER A 337 -40.32 19.11 12.66
C SER A 337 -39.97 20.22 11.67
N PRO A 338 -39.68 19.83 10.39
CA PRO A 338 -38.31 19.64 9.87
C PRO A 338 -38.07 20.57 8.65
N GLY A 339 -36.84 20.59 8.17
CA GLY A 339 -36.65 20.99 6.78
C GLY A 339 -35.45 21.90 6.48
N LEU A 340 -34.73 21.42 5.51
CA LEU A 340 -33.95 22.12 4.49
C LEU A 340 -32.43 22.27 4.69
N SER A 341 -31.79 21.70 3.71
CA SER A 341 -30.38 21.67 3.35
C SER A 341 -29.75 23.05 3.11
N PRO A 342 -28.40 23.10 3.14
CA PRO A 342 -27.67 24.32 2.86
C PRO A 342 -27.10 24.32 1.46
N ASP A 343 -27.36 25.37 0.74
CA ASP A 343 -26.53 25.84 -0.39
C ASP A 343 -26.50 27.36 -0.41
N GLU A 344 -25.35 27.87 -0.90
CA GLU A 344 -25.08 29.25 -1.30
C GLU A 344 -24.73 30.28 -0.20
N ALA A 345 -23.54 30.85 -0.19
CA ALA A 345 -23.10 31.92 -1.08
C ALA A 345 -21.72 32.46 -0.73
N ILE A 346 -20.94 32.61 -1.78
CA ILE A 346 -19.69 33.37 -1.88
C ILE A 346 -20.03 34.85 -1.92
N ALA A 347 -19.34 35.67 -1.13
CA ALA A 347 -18.78 36.97 -1.58
C ALA A 347 -18.20 37.80 -0.44
N GLY A 348 -16.92 37.97 -0.49
CA GLY A 348 -16.09 39.15 -0.39
C GLY A 348 -16.38 40.22 0.68
N ARG A 349 -15.39 40.43 1.57
CA ARG A 349 -14.84 41.74 1.86
C ARG A 349 -13.56 41.68 2.67
N GLN A 350 -12.57 42.37 2.20
CA GLN A 350 -11.27 42.63 2.82
C GLN A 350 -11.35 43.55 4.03
N PRO A 351 -10.27 43.62 4.83
CA PRO A 351 -10.24 44.27 6.15
C PRO A 351 -9.87 45.73 6.05
N GLN A 352 -10.47 46.56 6.94
CA GLN A 352 -9.95 47.90 7.24
C GLN A 352 -9.31 47.92 8.62
N ARG A 353 -8.08 48.37 8.62
CA ARG A 353 -7.28 48.86 9.75
C ARG A 353 -7.99 50.07 10.40
N LEU A 354 -7.92 50.15 11.71
CA LEU A 354 -7.84 51.44 12.40
C LEU A 354 -7.02 51.32 13.70
N GLU A 355 -6.11 52.26 13.81
CA GLU A 355 -5.12 52.46 14.84
C GLU A 355 -5.66 53.22 16.05
N SER A 356 -4.89 53.11 17.17
CA SER A 356 -4.66 54.14 18.22
C SER A 356 -5.84 54.41 19.17
N GLU A 357 -5.70 54.71 20.47
CA GLU A 357 -4.67 55.34 21.28
C GLU A 357 -4.90 55.07 22.76
N ARG A 358 -3.83 54.98 23.48
CA ARG A 358 -3.37 55.42 24.81
C ARG A 358 -4.35 55.90 25.90
N GLY A 359 -3.97 55.59 27.11
CA GLY A 359 -4.10 56.32 28.36
C GLY A 359 -4.97 55.64 29.40
N GLY A 360 -4.60 55.32 30.58
CA GLY A 360 -3.63 55.87 31.50
C GLY A 360 -4.26 55.84 32.90
N THR A 361 -3.43 55.46 33.89
CA THR A 361 -3.52 55.81 35.34
C THR A 361 -4.40 54.98 36.28
N HIS A 362 -3.68 54.39 37.19
CA HIS A 362 -3.98 54.11 38.64
C HIS A 362 -4.56 55.35 39.40
N PRO A 363 -5.01 55.32 40.65
CA PRO A 363 -4.58 54.45 41.75
C PRO A 363 -5.67 54.12 42.84
N ASP A 364 -5.24 53.19 43.68
CA ASP A 364 -5.39 53.11 45.17
C ASP A 364 -6.75 53.33 45.83
N ASP A 365 -7.24 52.52 46.70
CA ASP A 365 -7.07 52.58 48.19
C ASP A 365 -8.17 51.83 48.97
N PHE A 366 -7.72 51.15 49.98
CA PHE A 366 -8.23 51.05 51.35
C PHE A 366 -9.53 50.27 51.73
N CYS A 367 -9.28 49.28 52.54
CA CYS A 367 -9.66 49.13 53.97
C CYS A 367 -10.99 48.41 54.36
N ALA A 368 -10.74 47.42 55.17
CA ALA A 368 -11.19 47.13 56.51
C ALA A 368 -12.49 46.37 56.78
N SER A 369 -12.23 45.19 57.32
CA SER A 369 -12.85 44.55 58.48
C SER A 369 -14.35 44.66 58.73
N ALA A 370 -14.99 43.49 58.87
CA ALA A 370 -15.82 43.12 60.01
C ALA A 370 -16.11 41.62 60.06
N GLN A 371 -15.88 41.09 61.27
CA GLN A 371 -16.22 39.73 61.72
C GLN A 371 -17.76 39.57 61.78
N HIS A 372 -18.28 38.39 61.48
CA HIS A 372 -19.22 37.67 62.36
C HIS A 372 -19.43 36.22 61.92
N GLU A 373 -19.64 35.38 62.84
CA GLU A 373 -19.65 33.99 63.11
C GLU A 373 -20.72 33.14 62.40
N GLU A 374 -20.26 31.86 62.29
CA GLU A 374 -21.01 30.60 62.39
C GLU A 374 -22.09 30.21 61.37
N GLY A 375 -21.80 29.07 60.73
CA GLY A 375 -22.79 28.25 60.04
C GLY A 375 -22.09 27.17 59.23
N GLY A 376 -21.86 25.98 59.84
CA GLY A 376 -21.15 24.86 59.26
C GLY A 376 -21.75 24.30 57.99
N VAL A 377 -20.97 24.31 56.95
CA VAL A 377 -21.19 23.54 55.67
C VAL A 377 -19.98 22.66 55.50
N PRO A 378 -20.18 21.37 55.09
CA PRO A 378 -19.04 20.46 54.91
C PRO A 378 -18.12 20.97 53.80
N PRO A 379 -16.80 20.73 53.85
CA PRO A 379 -15.87 21.26 52.88
C PRO A 379 -16.09 20.67 51.50
N ARG A 380 -16.48 21.51 50.58
CA ARG A 380 -16.36 21.25 49.15
C ARG A 380 -14.90 21.05 48.81
N SER A 381 -14.60 20.04 48.06
CA SER A 381 -13.25 19.82 47.51
C SER A 381 -12.77 21.10 46.81
N ASP A 382 -11.70 21.64 47.30
CA ASP A 382 -11.06 22.85 46.82
C ASP A 382 -10.41 22.58 45.45
N SER A 383 -11.15 22.88 44.41
CA SER A 383 -10.67 22.81 43.03
C SER A 383 -9.90 24.09 42.58
N SER A 384 -9.61 24.99 43.51
CA SER A 384 -9.00 26.30 43.25
C SER A 384 -7.51 26.40 43.60
N ARG A 385 -6.83 25.29 43.82
CA ARG A 385 -5.39 25.31 43.99
C ARG A 385 -4.71 25.40 42.61
N PRO A 386 -3.87 26.43 42.36
CA PRO A 386 -3.15 26.49 41.09
C PRO A 386 -2.33 25.21 40.92
N PRO A 387 -2.26 24.69 39.69
CA PRO A 387 -1.52 23.45 39.40
C PRO A 387 -0.06 23.63 39.83
N THR A 388 0.52 22.63 40.47
CA THR A 388 1.94 22.64 40.82
C THR A 388 2.80 22.78 39.56
N GLU A 389 3.99 23.38 39.67
CA GLU A 389 4.91 23.55 38.52
C GLU A 389 5.14 22.23 37.78
N ALA A 390 5.18 21.08 38.45
CA ALA A 390 5.30 19.76 37.85
C ALA A 390 4.08 19.39 37.01
N GLN A 391 2.85 19.64 37.49
CA GLN A 391 1.62 19.41 36.76
C GLN A 391 1.50 20.31 35.51
N SER A 392 1.99 21.55 35.63
CA SER A 392 2.05 22.49 34.48
C SER A 392 3.07 22.00 33.40
N ALA A 393 4.19 21.41 33.81
CA ALA A 393 5.21 20.87 32.91
C ALA A 393 4.70 19.60 32.18
N GLU A 394 4.06 18.68 32.89
CA GLU A 394 3.45 17.47 32.31
C GLU A 394 2.35 17.82 31.31
N HIS A 395 1.53 18.81 31.61
CA HIS A 395 0.48 19.27 30.70
C HIS A 395 1.03 19.88 29.42
N LYS A 396 2.07 20.70 29.52
CA LYS A 396 2.77 21.26 28.35
C LYS A 396 3.41 20.17 27.51
N ALA A 397 4.01 19.15 28.12
CA ALA A 397 4.60 18.02 27.42
C ALA A 397 3.52 17.21 26.67
N LEU A 398 2.36 17.00 27.28
CA LEU A 398 1.23 16.34 26.63
C LEU A 398 0.70 17.15 25.44
N GLN A 399 0.55 18.47 25.60
CA GLN A 399 0.13 19.34 24.49
C GLN A 399 1.09 19.26 23.31
N LEU A 400 2.39 19.39 23.54
CA LEU A 400 3.41 19.27 22.50
C LEU A 400 3.36 17.91 21.80
N LEU A 401 3.16 16.83 22.54
CA LEU A 401 3.03 15.48 21.98
C LEU A 401 1.79 15.38 21.10
N LEU A 402 0.63 15.87 21.55
CA LEU A 402 -0.61 15.83 20.77
C LEU A 402 -0.53 16.71 19.51
N GLU A 403 0.13 17.86 19.60
CA GLU A 403 0.38 18.74 18.47
C GLU A 403 1.28 18.07 17.43
N GLU A 404 2.35 17.40 17.86
CA GLU A 404 3.24 16.66 16.97
C GLU A 404 2.51 15.49 16.29
N ILE A 405 1.72 14.69 17.02
CA ILE A 405 0.91 13.60 16.46
C ILE A 405 -0.06 14.16 15.41
N THR A 406 -0.80 15.22 15.75
CA THR A 406 -1.79 15.81 14.85
C THR A 406 -1.15 16.39 13.60
N THR A 407 0.02 17.01 13.73
CA THR A 407 0.79 17.57 12.62
C THR A 407 1.29 16.49 11.66
N ARG A 408 1.85 15.39 12.18
CA ARG A 408 2.29 14.26 11.35
C ARG A 408 1.13 13.59 10.63
N LEU A 409 0.02 13.37 11.33
CA LEU A 409 -1.19 12.82 10.71
C LEU A 409 -1.75 13.76 9.63
N LYS A 410 -1.65 15.08 9.83
CA LYS A 410 -2.04 16.09 8.84
C LYS A 410 -1.21 15.96 7.57
N TYR A 411 0.12 15.85 7.66
CA TYR A 411 0.97 15.67 6.48
C TYR A 411 0.61 14.40 5.69
N LEU A 412 0.33 13.29 6.37
CA LEU A 412 -0.13 12.06 5.72
C LEU A 412 -1.46 12.25 4.99
N CYS A 413 -2.39 13.01 5.57
CA CYS A 413 -3.66 13.35 4.91
C CYS A 413 -3.47 14.33 3.75
N ASP A 414 -2.59 15.33 3.90
CA ASP A 414 -2.33 16.37 2.89
C ASP A 414 -1.75 15.76 1.59
N VAL A 415 -0.93 14.71 1.68
CA VAL A 415 -0.42 13.98 0.50
C VAL A 415 -1.41 12.94 -0.06
N GLY A 416 -2.63 12.88 0.48
CA GLY A 416 -3.71 12.03 -0.08
C GLY A 416 -3.67 10.56 0.32
N ILE A 417 -3.03 10.18 1.43
CA ILE A 417 -3.03 8.81 1.97
C ILE A 417 -3.85 8.65 3.25
N GLY A 418 -4.76 9.60 3.51
CA GLY A 418 -5.64 9.59 4.69
C GLY A 418 -6.53 8.35 4.83
N TYR A 419 -6.75 7.61 3.75
CA TYR A 419 -7.49 6.35 3.73
C TYR A 419 -6.70 5.15 4.28
N LEU A 420 -5.38 5.23 4.37
CA LEU A 420 -4.55 4.16 4.91
C LEU A 420 -4.75 4.02 6.42
N THR A 421 -4.43 2.83 6.92
CA THR A 421 -4.41 2.52 8.36
C THR A 421 -2.98 2.32 8.85
N LEU A 422 -2.72 2.59 10.13
CA LEU A 422 -1.39 2.37 10.72
C LEU A 422 -1.00 0.88 10.76
N ASP A 423 -1.98 -0.03 10.74
CA ASP A 423 -1.74 -1.48 10.74
C ASP A 423 -1.27 -2.02 9.39
N ARG A 424 -1.46 -1.27 8.31
CA ARG A 424 -1.11 -1.72 6.97
C ARG A 424 0.38 -1.96 6.84
N GLN A 425 0.74 -3.16 6.43
CA GLN A 425 2.14 -3.56 6.29
C GLN A 425 2.79 -2.83 5.10
N SER A 426 3.99 -2.27 5.29
CA SER A 426 4.72 -1.51 4.26
C SER A 426 4.94 -2.29 2.96
N ARG A 427 5.17 -3.62 3.04
CA ARG A 427 5.30 -4.49 1.87
C ARG A 427 4.03 -4.63 1.01
N THR A 428 2.87 -4.22 1.53
CA THR A 428 1.58 -4.25 0.80
C THR A 428 1.20 -2.90 0.23
N LEU A 429 2.03 -1.88 0.47
CA LEU A 429 1.86 -0.55 -0.09
C LEU A 429 2.26 -0.56 -1.57
N SER A 430 1.53 0.18 -2.38
CA SER A 430 1.92 0.48 -3.76
C SER A 430 3.16 1.39 -3.80
N GLY A 431 3.88 1.39 -4.91
CA GLY A 431 5.03 2.27 -5.11
C GLY A 431 4.70 3.74 -4.83
N GLY A 432 3.57 4.22 -5.34
CA GLY A 432 3.13 5.59 -5.11
C GLY A 432 2.72 5.89 -3.66
N GLU A 433 2.16 4.91 -2.92
CA GLU A 433 1.89 5.08 -1.48
C GLU A 433 3.18 5.23 -0.67
N VAL A 434 4.21 4.41 -0.99
CA VAL A 434 5.53 4.49 -0.34
C VAL A 434 6.17 5.85 -0.59
N GLN A 435 6.16 6.34 -1.82
CA GLN A 435 6.74 7.65 -2.16
C GLN A 435 6.03 8.79 -1.43
N ARG A 436 4.69 8.75 -1.35
CA ARG A 436 3.93 9.75 -0.59
C ARG A 436 4.25 9.73 0.90
N ILE A 437 4.45 8.55 1.50
CA ILE A 437 4.91 8.44 2.89
C ILE A 437 6.30 9.09 3.04
N ASN A 438 7.23 8.84 2.11
CA ASN A 438 8.55 9.44 2.14
C ASN A 438 8.48 10.98 2.01
N LEU A 439 7.59 11.50 1.16
CA LEU A 439 7.36 12.94 1.02
C LEU A 439 6.86 13.58 2.33
N THR A 440 6.02 12.87 3.11
CA THR A 440 5.57 13.39 4.42
C THR A 440 6.69 13.54 5.42
N THR A 441 7.72 12.70 5.33
CA THR A 441 8.92 12.83 6.16
C THR A 441 9.65 14.13 5.82
N ALA A 442 9.78 14.46 4.53
CA ALA A 442 10.36 15.72 4.08
C ALA A 442 9.54 16.94 4.54
N LEU A 443 8.20 16.88 4.43
CA LEU A 443 7.30 17.95 4.89
C LEU A 443 7.32 18.16 6.40
N GLY A 444 7.56 17.07 7.17
CA GLY A 444 7.62 17.11 8.62
C GLY A 444 8.95 17.60 9.19
N THR A 445 9.95 17.83 8.35
CA THR A 445 11.24 18.39 8.78
C THR A 445 11.24 19.90 8.55
N SER A 446 11.82 20.66 9.49
CA SER A 446 12.07 22.10 9.33
C SER A 446 13.33 22.37 8.50
N LEU A 447 13.61 21.50 7.51
CA LEU A 447 14.76 21.65 6.65
C LEU A 447 14.55 22.83 5.69
N VAL A 448 15.56 23.68 5.62
CA VAL A 448 15.69 24.79 4.66
C VAL A 448 17.04 24.64 3.94
N ASN A 449 17.15 25.18 2.74
CA ASN A 449 18.36 25.07 1.90
C ASN A 449 18.76 23.61 1.61
N THR A 450 17.78 22.72 1.53
CA THR A 450 18.01 21.29 1.28
C THR A 450 17.63 20.97 -0.17
N LEU A 451 18.43 20.13 -0.83
CA LEU A 451 18.11 19.55 -2.13
C LEU A 451 17.29 18.27 -1.93
N PHE A 452 16.06 18.28 -2.41
CA PHE A 452 15.22 17.09 -2.52
C PHE A 452 15.24 16.55 -3.93
N VAL A 453 15.56 15.28 -4.09
CA VAL A 453 15.49 14.56 -5.36
C VAL A 453 14.32 13.58 -5.28
N LEU A 454 13.35 13.75 -6.15
CA LEU A 454 12.13 12.95 -6.20
C LEU A 454 12.06 12.23 -7.55
N ASP A 455 11.90 10.92 -7.52
CA ASP A 455 11.80 10.08 -8.70
C ASP A 455 10.35 9.61 -8.88
N GLU A 456 9.69 10.12 -9.91
CA GLU A 456 8.30 9.82 -10.28
C GLU A 456 7.29 9.88 -9.11
N PRO A 457 7.18 11.02 -8.38
CA PRO A 457 6.29 11.12 -7.22
C PRO A 457 4.80 10.99 -7.58
N SER A 458 4.45 11.05 -8.86
CA SER A 458 3.10 10.89 -9.39
C SER A 458 2.65 9.44 -9.59
N ILE A 459 3.54 8.45 -9.41
CA ILE A 459 3.25 7.03 -9.68
C ILE A 459 1.98 6.55 -8.97
N GLY A 460 1.08 5.90 -9.74
CA GLY A 460 -0.14 5.28 -9.21
C GLY A 460 -1.16 6.29 -8.67
N LEU A 461 -1.04 7.57 -9.04
CA LEU A 461 -1.97 8.61 -8.64
C LEU A 461 -3.06 8.83 -9.68
N HIS A 462 -4.29 8.94 -9.18
CA HIS A 462 -5.37 9.47 -9.97
C HIS A 462 -5.16 10.99 -10.21
N PRO A 463 -5.53 11.54 -11.38
CA PRO A 463 -5.37 12.97 -11.70
C PRO A 463 -5.91 13.94 -10.64
N ARG A 464 -6.98 13.59 -9.94
CA ARG A 464 -7.52 14.34 -8.79
C ARG A 464 -6.49 14.52 -7.67
N ASP A 465 -5.69 13.48 -7.38
CA ASP A 465 -4.75 13.48 -6.26
C ASP A 465 -3.41 14.15 -6.63
N MET A 466 -3.14 14.35 -7.93
CA MET A 466 -1.95 15.07 -8.47
C MET A 466 -1.79 16.46 -7.87
N ASN A 467 -2.89 17.21 -7.78
CA ASN A 467 -2.86 18.58 -7.23
C ASN A 467 -2.36 18.61 -5.79
N ARG A 468 -2.65 17.61 -4.98
CA ARG A 468 -2.19 17.51 -3.59
C ARG A 468 -0.68 17.35 -3.50
N ILE A 469 -0.13 16.45 -4.33
CA ILE A 469 1.32 16.24 -4.40
C ILE A 469 2.04 17.47 -4.93
N THR A 470 1.53 18.08 -5.99
CA THR A 470 2.08 19.31 -6.55
C THR A 470 2.11 20.42 -5.52
N GLN A 471 1.01 20.63 -4.77
CA GLN A 471 0.98 21.62 -3.68
C GLN A 471 1.96 21.27 -2.55
N ALA A 472 2.13 19.99 -2.22
CA ALA A 472 3.10 19.56 -1.21
C ALA A 472 4.54 19.88 -1.65
N MET A 473 4.89 19.60 -2.91
CA MET A 473 6.19 19.95 -3.49
C MET A 473 6.40 21.47 -3.53
N GLN A 474 5.38 22.26 -3.93
CA GLN A 474 5.45 23.72 -3.92
C GLN A 474 5.68 24.28 -2.52
N ARG A 475 5.02 23.72 -1.49
CA ARG A 475 5.28 24.11 -0.09
C ARG A 475 6.72 23.85 0.33
N LEU A 476 7.33 22.72 -0.07
CA LEU A 476 8.75 22.45 0.19
C LEU A 476 9.65 23.47 -0.50
N ARG A 477 9.38 23.82 -1.75
CA ARG A 477 10.08 24.87 -2.50
C ARG A 477 9.96 26.23 -1.79
N ASP A 478 8.74 26.62 -1.47
CA ASP A 478 8.43 27.92 -0.86
C ASP A 478 9.02 28.06 0.55
N ALA A 479 9.30 26.94 1.23
CA ALA A 479 10.07 26.89 2.48
C ALA A 479 11.58 27.15 2.29
N GLY A 480 12.05 27.43 1.06
CA GLY A 480 13.44 27.74 0.74
C GLY A 480 14.29 26.53 0.39
N ASN A 481 13.67 25.45 -0.11
CA ASN A 481 14.37 24.26 -0.58
C ASN A 481 14.46 24.22 -2.11
N THR A 482 15.36 23.40 -2.61
CA THR A 482 15.49 23.10 -4.04
C THR A 482 14.94 21.68 -4.30
N LEU A 483 14.09 21.53 -5.31
CA LEU A 483 13.53 20.26 -5.72
C LEU A 483 13.99 19.91 -7.14
N VAL A 484 14.54 18.72 -7.31
CA VAL A 484 14.78 18.07 -8.60
C VAL A 484 13.82 16.89 -8.71
N VAL A 485 12.95 16.94 -9.70
CA VAL A 485 11.87 15.95 -9.88
C VAL A 485 12.03 15.28 -11.24
N VAL A 486 12.11 13.97 -11.26
CA VAL A 486 12.04 13.16 -12.47
C VAL A 486 10.59 12.79 -12.68
N GLU A 487 10.00 13.18 -13.82
CA GLU A 487 8.57 13.01 -14.05
C GLU A 487 8.20 12.78 -15.50
N HIS A 488 7.04 12.14 -15.68
CA HIS A 488 6.42 11.88 -16.98
C HIS A 488 4.96 12.38 -17.04
N ASP A 489 4.37 12.77 -15.92
CA ASP A 489 3.00 13.26 -15.88
C ASP A 489 2.90 14.74 -16.25
N PRO A 490 2.04 15.12 -17.23
CA PRO A 490 1.89 16.50 -17.69
C PRO A 490 1.50 17.48 -16.57
N ALA A 491 0.67 17.06 -15.60
CA ALA A 491 0.18 17.97 -14.55
C ALA A 491 1.32 18.41 -13.62
N VAL A 492 2.26 17.50 -13.32
CA VAL A 492 3.45 17.84 -12.52
C VAL A 492 4.45 18.63 -13.36
N MET A 493 4.66 18.24 -14.62
CA MET A 493 5.55 18.96 -15.56
C MET A 493 5.14 20.42 -15.73
N PHE A 494 3.83 20.71 -15.87
CA PHE A 494 3.32 22.07 -15.97
C PHE A 494 3.50 22.92 -14.70
N ALA A 495 3.66 22.29 -13.55
CA ALA A 495 3.89 22.96 -12.28
C ALA A 495 5.38 23.29 -12.00
N ALA A 496 6.28 22.83 -12.85
CA ALA A 496 7.70 23.07 -12.70
C ALA A 496 8.09 24.50 -13.12
N ASP A 497 9.04 25.09 -12.37
CA ASP A 497 9.61 26.42 -12.68
C ASP A 497 10.57 26.34 -13.87
N ARG A 498 11.27 25.19 -14.03
CA ARG A 498 12.26 24.92 -15.08
C ARG A 498 12.14 23.46 -15.53
N MET A 499 12.28 23.24 -16.81
CA MET A 499 12.24 21.92 -17.43
C MET A 499 13.57 21.61 -18.12
N ILE A 500 14.11 20.41 -17.81
CA ILE A 500 15.28 19.87 -18.47
C ILE A 500 14.84 18.59 -19.19
N ASP A 501 14.79 18.62 -20.52
CA ASP A 501 14.38 17.45 -21.33
C ASP A 501 15.62 16.66 -21.79
N MET A 502 15.62 15.35 -21.46
CA MET A 502 16.71 14.45 -21.77
C MET A 502 16.36 13.58 -22.97
N GLY A 503 17.23 13.55 -23.98
CA GLY A 503 16.94 12.82 -25.23
C GLY A 503 18.18 12.63 -26.12
N PRO A 504 17.95 12.54 -27.45
CA PRO A 504 16.66 12.56 -28.17
C PRO A 504 15.89 11.24 -28.19
N GLY A 505 16.40 10.18 -27.60
CA GLY A 505 15.74 8.86 -27.57
C GLY A 505 16.29 7.98 -26.43
N PRO A 506 15.77 6.76 -26.27
CA PRO A 506 16.20 5.85 -25.21
C PRO A 506 17.58 5.22 -25.48
N GLY A 507 18.22 4.73 -24.42
CA GLY A 507 19.47 4.00 -24.48
C GLY A 507 20.62 4.82 -25.06
N GLU A 508 21.40 4.25 -25.97
CA GLU A 508 22.60 4.89 -26.53
C GLU A 508 22.30 6.15 -27.38
N ARG A 509 21.07 6.32 -27.84
CA ARG A 509 20.64 7.53 -28.56
C ARG A 509 20.37 8.68 -27.59
N GLY A 510 20.15 8.39 -26.33
CA GLY A 510 19.86 9.34 -25.29
C GLY A 510 21.08 9.96 -24.62
N GLY A 511 20.91 10.41 -23.41
CA GLY A 511 21.97 10.91 -22.54
C GLY A 511 22.45 12.33 -22.88
N GLN A 512 21.64 13.12 -23.56
CA GLN A 512 21.91 14.53 -23.89
C GLN A 512 20.77 15.39 -23.40
N ILE A 513 21.07 16.65 -23.01
CA ILE A 513 20.04 17.65 -22.81
C ILE A 513 19.62 18.14 -24.19
N VAL A 514 18.33 17.96 -24.52
CA VAL A 514 17.74 18.41 -25.78
C VAL A 514 16.99 19.71 -25.63
N PHE A 515 16.61 20.04 -24.39
CA PHE A 515 15.97 21.32 -24.05
C PHE A 515 16.26 21.65 -22.57
N ASP A 516 16.39 22.95 -22.30
CA ASP A 516 16.54 23.52 -20.97
C ASP A 516 15.89 24.92 -20.98
N GLY A 517 14.82 25.10 -20.21
CA GLY A 517 14.05 26.33 -20.18
C GLY A 517 12.73 26.20 -19.42
N THR A 518 11.81 27.12 -19.67
CA THR A 518 10.48 27.11 -19.06
C THR A 518 9.54 26.13 -19.75
N THR A 519 8.48 25.75 -19.07
CA THR A 519 7.46 24.81 -19.60
C THR A 519 6.79 25.36 -20.87
N ASP A 520 6.52 26.67 -20.93
CA ASP A 520 5.93 27.30 -22.10
C ASP A 520 6.87 27.30 -23.32
N GLU A 521 8.16 27.42 -23.09
CA GLU A 521 9.17 27.31 -24.17
C GLU A 521 9.28 25.86 -24.65
N LEU A 522 9.28 24.88 -23.72
CA LEU A 522 9.29 23.44 -24.05
C LEU A 522 8.09 23.05 -24.94
N ARG A 523 6.89 23.56 -24.66
CA ARG A 523 5.70 23.30 -25.50
C ARG A 523 5.88 23.72 -26.95
N ARG A 524 6.74 24.70 -27.22
CA ARG A 524 7.04 25.21 -28.58
C ARG A 524 8.28 24.57 -29.18
N ALA A 525 9.14 23.96 -28.34
CA ALA A 525 10.38 23.36 -28.78
C ALA A 525 10.16 22.16 -29.71
N ASP A 526 11.11 21.95 -30.62
CA ASP A 526 11.10 20.78 -31.52
C ASP A 526 11.78 19.58 -30.86
N THR A 527 11.27 19.19 -29.71
CA THR A 527 11.64 17.97 -28.98
C THR A 527 10.48 17.00 -28.96
N LEU A 528 10.75 15.74 -28.68
CA LEU A 528 9.72 14.73 -28.57
C LEU A 528 8.72 15.07 -27.45
N THR A 529 9.21 15.41 -26.26
CA THR A 529 8.40 15.85 -25.11
C THR A 529 7.62 17.11 -25.43
N GLY A 530 8.28 18.12 -26.03
CA GLY A 530 7.63 19.38 -26.44
C GLY A 530 6.53 19.19 -27.48
N ALA A 531 6.68 18.21 -28.37
CA ALA A 531 5.66 17.88 -29.37
C ALA A 531 4.38 17.31 -28.71
N TYR A 532 4.52 16.47 -27.67
CA TYR A 532 3.38 15.93 -26.91
C TYR A 532 2.74 17.01 -26.01
N LEU A 533 3.51 17.72 -25.22
CA LEU A 533 3.00 18.77 -24.31
C LEU A 533 2.38 19.95 -25.09
N GLY A 534 2.86 20.22 -26.29
CA GLY A 534 2.32 21.23 -27.20
C GLY A 534 1.17 20.75 -28.08
N ALA A 535 0.65 19.53 -27.83
CA ALA A 535 -0.43 18.90 -28.60
C ALA A 535 -0.16 18.71 -30.11
N ARG A 536 1.10 18.89 -30.58
CA ARG A 536 1.50 18.59 -31.97
C ARG A 536 1.59 17.10 -32.25
N LYS A 537 1.79 16.28 -31.20
CA LYS A 537 1.78 14.84 -31.24
C LYS A 537 0.86 14.33 -30.14
N GLN A 538 0.13 13.25 -30.40
CA GLN A 538 -0.78 12.65 -29.45
C GLN A 538 -0.57 11.14 -29.42
N VAL A 539 -0.86 10.51 -28.29
CA VAL A 539 -0.95 9.07 -28.20
C VAL A 539 -2.15 8.63 -29.03
N GLY A 540 -1.92 7.81 -30.05
CA GLY A 540 -2.98 7.37 -30.95
C GLY A 540 -4.03 6.54 -30.22
N LEU A 541 -5.30 6.94 -30.33
CA LEU A 541 -6.42 6.23 -29.71
C LEU A 541 -6.64 4.84 -30.33
N GLY A 542 -6.18 4.60 -31.57
CA GLY A 542 -6.44 3.40 -32.32
C GLY A 542 -7.92 3.28 -32.74
N LEU A 543 -8.29 2.13 -33.29
CA LEU A 543 -9.69 1.82 -33.59
C LEU A 543 -10.34 1.25 -32.33
N LYS A 544 -11.28 2.00 -31.76
CA LYS A 544 -12.12 1.53 -30.67
C LYS A 544 -13.10 0.48 -31.14
N ARG A 545 -13.31 -0.54 -30.33
CA ARG A 545 -14.28 -1.60 -30.59
C ARG A 545 -15.58 -1.30 -29.87
N MET A 546 -16.67 -1.18 -30.58
CA MET A 546 -17.98 -0.91 -30.00
C MET A 546 -18.39 -2.04 -29.05
N VAL A 547 -18.93 -1.67 -27.89
CA VAL A 547 -19.58 -2.56 -26.95
C VAL A 547 -21.09 -2.51 -27.22
N THR A 548 -21.70 -3.66 -27.43
CA THR A 548 -23.12 -3.82 -27.70
C THR A 548 -23.72 -4.85 -26.74
N ASP A 549 -25.03 -4.96 -26.69
CA ASP A 549 -25.72 -5.96 -25.86
C ASP A 549 -25.34 -7.40 -26.23
N SER A 550 -24.94 -7.64 -27.47
CA SER A 550 -24.46 -8.95 -27.96
C SER A 550 -22.98 -9.22 -27.59
N THR A 551 -22.24 -8.25 -27.07
CA THR A 551 -20.85 -8.45 -26.65
C THR A 551 -20.80 -9.43 -25.48
N PRO A 552 -20.05 -10.55 -25.58
CA PRO A 552 -19.89 -11.47 -24.45
C PRO A 552 -19.33 -10.73 -23.24
N ARG A 553 -19.85 -11.02 -22.05
CA ARG A 553 -19.46 -10.37 -20.80
C ARG A 553 -18.99 -11.39 -19.77
N LEU A 554 -18.01 -10.99 -18.98
CA LEU A 554 -17.64 -11.62 -17.73
C LEU A 554 -18.28 -10.82 -16.61
N ILE A 555 -19.10 -11.45 -15.78
CA ILE A 555 -19.89 -10.77 -14.76
C ILE A 555 -19.44 -11.25 -13.39
N LEU A 556 -19.01 -10.32 -12.55
CA LEU A 556 -18.69 -10.55 -11.14
C LEU A 556 -19.77 -9.92 -10.27
N GLU A 557 -20.46 -10.73 -9.46
CA GLU A 557 -21.55 -10.27 -8.62
C GLU A 557 -21.18 -10.29 -7.13
N GLY A 558 -21.58 -9.24 -6.43
CA GLY A 558 -21.54 -9.16 -4.98
C GLY A 558 -20.15 -9.16 -4.37
N ALA A 559 -19.15 -8.52 -4.98
CA ALA A 559 -17.82 -8.40 -4.42
C ALA A 559 -17.82 -7.53 -3.14
N ARG A 560 -17.29 -8.09 -2.02
CA ARG A 560 -17.34 -7.48 -0.68
C ARG A 560 -16.00 -7.54 0.07
N GLU A 561 -14.92 -7.83 -0.62
CA GLU A 561 -13.61 -7.90 0.00
C GLU A 561 -13.09 -6.50 0.35
N HIS A 562 -12.45 -6.36 1.49
CA HIS A 562 -11.89 -5.11 2.01
C HIS A 562 -12.92 -3.96 2.01
N ASN A 563 -12.70 -2.91 1.22
CA ASN A 563 -13.57 -1.75 1.13
C ASN A 563 -14.67 -1.87 0.06
N LEU A 564 -14.76 -2.96 -0.70
CA LEU A 564 -15.80 -3.14 -1.70
C LEU A 564 -17.19 -3.28 -1.07
N GLN A 565 -18.14 -2.51 -1.55
CA GLN A 565 -19.50 -2.42 -1.00
C GLN A 565 -20.51 -3.18 -1.85
N ASN A 566 -20.41 -4.51 -1.85
CA ASN A 566 -21.32 -5.41 -2.60
C ASN A 566 -21.38 -5.07 -4.11
N VAL A 567 -20.20 -4.90 -4.71
CA VAL A 567 -20.05 -4.44 -6.09
C VAL A 567 -20.35 -5.56 -7.08
N SER A 568 -21.18 -5.25 -8.07
CA SER A 568 -21.39 -6.09 -9.25
C SER A 568 -20.92 -5.35 -10.49
N VAL A 569 -20.12 -6.02 -11.33
CA VAL A 569 -19.44 -5.40 -12.50
C VAL A 569 -19.48 -6.34 -13.70
N ASP A 570 -19.75 -5.75 -14.86
CA ASP A 570 -19.76 -6.40 -16.16
C ASP A 570 -18.53 -6.02 -16.99
N PHE A 571 -17.70 -7.00 -17.32
CA PHE A 571 -16.51 -6.79 -18.15
C PHE A 571 -16.78 -7.28 -19.59
N PRO A 572 -16.93 -6.40 -20.57
CA PRO A 572 -17.08 -6.81 -21.97
C PRO A 572 -15.79 -7.48 -22.47
N LEU A 573 -15.93 -8.68 -23.03
CA LEU A 573 -14.81 -9.48 -23.52
C LEU A 573 -14.38 -9.06 -24.93
N GLN A 574 -13.13 -9.42 -25.31
CA GLN A 574 -12.45 -9.03 -26.56
C GLN A 574 -12.40 -7.50 -26.74
N ARG A 575 -12.33 -6.79 -25.63
CA ARG A 575 -12.25 -5.32 -25.53
C ARG A 575 -11.07 -4.94 -24.64
N LEU A 576 -10.64 -3.70 -24.80
CA LEU A 576 -9.77 -3.04 -23.83
C LEU A 576 -10.66 -2.38 -22.78
N VAL A 577 -10.76 -3.01 -21.62
CA VAL A 577 -11.50 -2.50 -20.48
C VAL A 577 -10.50 -1.85 -19.53
N THR A 578 -10.72 -0.61 -19.14
CA THR A 578 -9.90 0.04 -18.13
C THR A 578 -10.69 0.21 -16.83
N VAL A 579 -10.11 -0.27 -15.74
CA VAL A 579 -10.60 -0.04 -14.37
C VAL A 579 -9.83 1.13 -13.79
N THR A 580 -10.52 2.20 -13.51
CA THR A 580 -9.95 3.46 -13.02
C THR A 580 -10.65 3.92 -11.75
N GLY A 581 -10.26 5.07 -11.22
CA GLY A 581 -10.83 5.68 -10.01
C GLY A 581 -9.77 6.17 -9.04
N VAL A 582 -10.18 6.93 -8.04
CA VAL A 582 -9.28 7.54 -7.06
C VAL A 582 -8.42 6.53 -6.32
N SER A 583 -7.29 6.99 -5.76
CA SER A 583 -6.40 6.12 -4.98
C SER A 583 -7.14 5.54 -3.77
N GLY A 584 -6.99 4.21 -3.55
CA GLY A 584 -7.69 3.52 -2.46
C GLY A 584 -9.17 3.21 -2.71
N SER A 585 -9.72 3.43 -3.93
CA SER A 585 -11.13 3.13 -4.25
C SER A 585 -11.47 1.63 -4.37
N GLY A 586 -10.50 0.73 -4.28
CA GLY A 586 -10.73 -0.72 -4.32
C GLY A 586 -10.43 -1.39 -5.67
N LYS A 587 -9.77 -0.71 -6.64
CA LYS A 587 -9.43 -1.25 -7.97
C LYS A 587 -8.61 -2.54 -7.89
N SER A 588 -7.51 -2.51 -7.15
CA SER A 588 -6.64 -3.68 -6.98
C SER A 588 -7.37 -4.80 -6.25
N THR A 589 -8.17 -4.48 -5.22
CA THR A 589 -9.00 -5.46 -4.51
C THR A 589 -9.96 -6.15 -5.46
N LEU A 590 -10.70 -5.38 -6.31
CA LEU A 590 -11.64 -5.94 -7.26
C LEU A 590 -10.96 -6.91 -8.25
N ILE A 591 -9.81 -6.52 -8.79
CA ILE A 591 -9.13 -7.28 -9.85
C ILE A 591 -8.18 -8.33 -9.29
N GLN A 592 -7.30 -7.98 -8.32
CA GLN A 592 -6.23 -8.86 -7.83
C GLN A 592 -6.72 -9.82 -6.74
N ASP A 593 -7.55 -9.33 -5.81
CA ASP A 593 -7.96 -10.14 -4.65
C ASP A 593 -9.25 -10.93 -4.92
N VAL A 594 -10.12 -10.45 -5.82
CA VAL A 594 -11.41 -11.11 -6.11
C VAL A 594 -11.42 -11.75 -7.50
N LEU A 595 -11.35 -10.95 -8.59
CA LEU A 595 -11.58 -11.44 -9.96
C LEU A 595 -10.50 -12.43 -10.43
N ALA A 596 -9.22 -12.08 -10.28
CA ALA A 596 -8.11 -12.93 -10.76
C ALA A 596 -8.08 -14.28 -10.03
N PRO A 597 -8.15 -14.35 -8.69
CA PRO A 597 -8.19 -15.63 -7.99
C PRO A 597 -9.45 -16.45 -8.30
N ALA A 598 -10.62 -15.80 -8.45
CA ALA A 598 -11.86 -16.49 -8.83
C ALA A 598 -11.74 -17.17 -10.21
N LEU A 599 -11.16 -16.47 -11.19
CA LEU A 599 -10.90 -17.03 -12.52
C LEU A 599 -9.80 -18.10 -12.48
N MET A 600 -8.70 -17.88 -11.76
CA MET A 600 -7.65 -18.88 -11.63
C MET A 600 -8.20 -20.18 -11.03
N ARG A 601 -9.05 -20.06 -10.02
CA ARG A 601 -9.75 -21.21 -9.41
C ARG A 601 -10.70 -21.88 -10.41
N HIS A 602 -11.44 -21.09 -11.20
CA HIS A 602 -12.32 -21.64 -12.26
C HIS A 602 -11.53 -22.48 -13.26
N PHE A 603 -10.30 -22.07 -13.63
CA PHE A 603 -9.42 -22.80 -14.53
C PHE A 603 -8.54 -23.86 -13.83
N GLY A 604 -8.76 -24.12 -12.52
CA GLY A 604 -8.01 -25.14 -11.77
C GLY A 604 -6.55 -24.79 -11.53
N LYS A 605 -6.17 -23.51 -11.62
CA LYS A 605 -4.85 -23.01 -11.26
C LYS A 605 -4.73 -22.86 -9.74
N ALA A 606 -3.53 -23.12 -9.21
CA ALA A 606 -3.25 -22.87 -7.81
C ALA A 606 -3.23 -21.35 -7.56
N THR A 607 -4.07 -20.91 -6.64
CA THR A 607 -4.20 -19.51 -6.25
C THR A 607 -4.66 -19.42 -4.80
N GLU A 608 -4.49 -18.28 -4.18
CA GLU A 608 -5.09 -17.95 -2.89
C GLU A 608 -6.62 -18.03 -2.96
N THR A 609 -7.26 -18.07 -1.80
CA THR A 609 -8.73 -18.05 -1.75
C THR A 609 -9.23 -16.72 -2.31
N PRO A 610 -10.15 -16.75 -3.29
CA PRO A 610 -10.76 -15.52 -3.80
C PRO A 610 -11.43 -14.73 -2.69
N GLY A 611 -11.33 -13.41 -2.75
CA GLY A 611 -12.05 -12.51 -1.87
C GLY A 611 -13.55 -12.72 -1.94
N ALA A 612 -14.27 -12.25 -0.92
CA ALA A 612 -15.70 -12.46 -0.75
C ALA A 612 -16.51 -11.91 -1.94
N HIS A 613 -17.25 -12.79 -2.63
CA HIS A 613 -18.15 -12.47 -3.75
C HIS A 613 -19.24 -13.52 -3.85
N ASP A 614 -20.34 -13.21 -4.55
CA ASP A 614 -21.45 -14.13 -4.70
C ASP A 614 -21.24 -15.10 -5.86
N ARG A 615 -21.02 -14.59 -7.07
CA ARG A 615 -20.93 -15.41 -8.29
C ARG A 615 -19.98 -14.78 -9.32
N LEU A 616 -19.40 -15.67 -10.13
CA LEU A 616 -18.66 -15.31 -11.34
C LEU A 616 -19.32 -16.01 -12.54
N LEU A 617 -19.85 -15.25 -13.46
CA LEU A 617 -20.53 -15.74 -14.66
C LEU A 617 -19.74 -15.38 -15.92
N GLY A 618 -19.93 -16.13 -17.02
CA GLY A 618 -19.30 -15.84 -18.32
C GLY A 618 -17.84 -16.29 -18.43
N ALA A 619 -17.23 -16.89 -17.40
CA ALA A 619 -15.88 -17.43 -17.47
C ALA A 619 -15.70 -18.50 -18.56
N ASP A 620 -16.79 -19.18 -18.95
CA ASP A 620 -16.79 -20.17 -20.03
C ASP A 620 -16.51 -19.57 -21.42
N HIS A 621 -16.58 -18.28 -21.61
CA HIS A 621 -16.15 -17.58 -22.83
C HIS A 621 -14.64 -17.46 -22.97
N LEU A 622 -13.89 -17.72 -21.89
CA LEU A 622 -12.44 -17.62 -21.85
C LEU A 622 -11.77 -19.01 -21.89
N SER A 623 -10.55 -19.05 -22.39
CA SER A 623 -9.70 -20.25 -22.35
C SER A 623 -8.79 -20.26 -21.13
N ASP A 624 -8.38 -19.09 -20.64
CA ASP A 624 -7.43 -18.93 -19.57
C ASP A 624 -7.44 -17.50 -19.02
N VAL A 625 -6.78 -17.29 -17.88
CA VAL A 625 -6.50 -15.98 -17.28
C VAL A 625 -5.01 -15.85 -16.99
N VAL A 626 -4.46 -14.67 -17.27
CA VAL A 626 -3.07 -14.29 -17.01
C VAL A 626 -3.04 -12.94 -16.33
N PHE A 627 -2.40 -12.88 -15.16
CA PHE A 627 -2.13 -11.64 -14.45
C PHE A 627 -0.70 -11.17 -14.74
N VAL A 628 -0.54 -9.94 -15.20
CA VAL A 628 0.74 -9.32 -15.57
C VAL A 628 1.02 -8.17 -14.62
N ASP A 629 1.78 -8.48 -13.58
CA ASP A 629 2.21 -7.54 -12.55
C ASP A 629 3.62 -7.00 -12.82
N GLN A 630 4.05 -6.05 -11.98
CA GLN A 630 5.39 -5.46 -12.01
C GLN A 630 6.46 -6.32 -11.31
N SER A 631 6.12 -7.52 -10.83
CA SER A 631 7.08 -8.39 -10.15
C SER A 631 8.22 -8.81 -11.08
N PRO A 632 9.46 -9.00 -10.56
CA PRO A 632 10.62 -9.40 -11.37
C PRO A 632 10.39 -10.74 -12.08
N ILE A 633 10.88 -10.85 -13.32
CA ILE A 633 10.90 -12.10 -14.07
C ILE A 633 12.13 -12.90 -13.67
N GLY A 634 11.94 -13.96 -12.87
CA GLY A 634 13.04 -14.81 -12.43
C GLY A 634 13.89 -14.20 -11.31
N LYS A 635 14.65 -15.06 -10.63
CA LYS A 635 15.45 -14.69 -9.45
C LYS A 635 16.96 -14.78 -9.69
N THR A 636 17.39 -15.04 -10.92
CA THR A 636 18.81 -15.30 -11.20
C THR A 636 19.31 -14.42 -12.33
N ALA A 637 20.58 -14.02 -12.29
CA ALA A 637 21.27 -13.27 -13.33
C ALA A 637 21.37 -14.02 -14.69
N ARG A 638 20.96 -15.29 -14.75
CA ARG A 638 20.88 -16.08 -16.00
C ARG A 638 19.65 -15.74 -16.81
N SER A 639 18.57 -15.28 -16.16
CA SER A 639 17.37 -14.82 -16.86
C SER A 639 17.70 -13.55 -17.62
N ASN A 640 17.46 -13.51 -18.93
CA ASN A 640 17.71 -12.36 -19.80
C ASN A 640 16.63 -12.26 -20.89
N PRO A 641 16.48 -11.10 -21.55
CA PRO A 641 15.44 -10.86 -22.53
C PRO A 641 15.46 -11.87 -23.70
N VAL A 642 16.62 -12.19 -24.25
CA VAL A 642 16.74 -13.08 -25.42
C VAL A 642 16.30 -14.51 -25.13
N SER A 643 16.56 -14.99 -23.91
CA SER A 643 16.09 -16.33 -23.48
C SER A 643 14.62 -16.32 -23.17
N TYR A 644 14.10 -15.23 -22.62
CA TYR A 644 12.69 -15.12 -22.21
C TYR A 644 11.76 -15.24 -23.41
N VAL A 645 12.08 -14.60 -24.53
CA VAL A 645 11.28 -14.69 -25.78
C VAL A 645 11.64 -15.90 -26.65
N GLY A 646 12.64 -16.68 -26.23
CA GLY A 646 13.07 -17.90 -26.96
C GLY A 646 13.92 -17.62 -28.20
N ALA A 647 14.43 -16.42 -28.43
CA ALA A 647 15.32 -16.11 -29.58
C ALA A 647 16.70 -16.76 -29.46
N TRP A 648 17.15 -17.04 -28.21
CA TRP A 648 18.45 -17.62 -27.95
C TRP A 648 18.60 -19.01 -28.53
N ASP A 649 17.55 -19.79 -28.62
CA ASP A 649 17.57 -21.12 -29.18
C ASP A 649 17.90 -21.09 -30.67
N ALA A 650 17.26 -20.22 -31.42
CA ALA A 650 17.57 -20.02 -32.85
C ALA A 650 18.98 -19.49 -33.08
N ILE A 651 19.45 -18.57 -32.24
CA ILE A 651 20.82 -18.04 -32.31
C ILE A 651 21.87 -19.14 -32.07
N ARG A 652 21.66 -20.01 -31.06
CA ARG A 652 22.55 -21.12 -30.76
C ARG A 652 22.66 -22.14 -31.94
N GLU A 653 21.55 -22.38 -32.62
CA GLU A 653 21.54 -23.25 -33.82
C GLU A 653 22.37 -22.61 -34.96
N ILE A 654 22.31 -21.29 -35.16
CA ILE A 654 23.14 -20.60 -36.13
C ILE A 654 24.62 -20.84 -35.83
N PHE A 655 25.07 -20.70 -34.57
CA PHE A 655 26.47 -20.96 -34.19
C PHE A 655 26.88 -22.42 -34.40
N ALA A 656 25.98 -23.38 -34.08
CA ALA A 656 26.24 -24.80 -34.28
C ALA A 656 26.39 -25.21 -35.76
N THR A 657 25.87 -24.39 -36.67
CA THR A 657 25.97 -24.65 -38.14
C THR A 657 27.24 -24.13 -38.76
N THR A 658 28.05 -23.32 -38.03
CA THR A 658 29.34 -22.80 -38.57
C THR A 658 30.32 -23.94 -38.86
N PRO A 659 31.21 -23.77 -39.85
CA PRO A 659 32.24 -24.77 -40.20
C PRO A 659 33.13 -25.16 -39.02
N GLU A 660 33.54 -24.14 -38.21
CA GLU A 660 34.44 -24.31 -37.05
C GLU A 660 33.75 -25.07 -35.92
N ALA A 661 32.46 -24.80 -35.67
CA ALA A 661 31.67 -25.51 -34.66
C ALA A 661 31.47 -26.98 -35.05
N ARG A 662 31.16 -27.26 -36.33
CA ARG A 662 31.03 -28.62 -36.86
C ARG A 662 32.32 -29.40 -36.79
N GLN A 663 33.45 -28.77 -37.15
CA GLN A 663 34.77 -29.37 -37.05
C GLN A 663 35.15 -29.78 -35.63
N ARG A 664 34.72 -28.97 -34.64
CA ARG A 664 34.95 -29.23 -33.19
C ARG A 664 33.89 -30.11 -32.59
N GLY A 665 32.86 -30.54 -33.35
CA GLY A 665 31.73 -31.33 -32.86
C GLY A 665 30.84 -30.57 -31.86
N TYR A 666 30.78 -29.23 -31.96
CA TYR A 666 29.99 -28.38 -31.10
C TYR A 666 28.53 -28.37 -31.55
N THR A 667 27.61 -28.73 -30.65
CA THR A 667 26.17 -28.64 -30.84
C THR A 667 25.62 -27.35 -30.22
N ALA A 668 24.36 -27.01 -30.48
CA ALA A 668 23.70 -25.86 -29.89
C ALA A 668 23.75 -25.85 -28.32
N ALA A 669 23.92 -27.02 -27.72
CA ALA A 669 24.06 -27.14 -26.26
C ALA A 669 25.35 -26.52 -25.73
N LYS A 670 26.44 -26.51 -26.53
CA LYS A 670 27.70 -25.87 -26.18
C LYS A 670 27.59 -24.34 -26.05
N PHE A 671 26.71 -23.74 -26.83
CA PHE A 671 26.46 -22.30 -26.82
C PHE A 671 25.36 -21.86 -25.82
N SER A 672 24.99 -22.76 -24.90
CA SER A 672 24.04 -22.46 -23.82
C SER A 672 24.77 -21.95 -22.59
N PHE A 673 24.36 -20.81 -22.03
CA PHE A 673 24.81 -20.32 -20.73
C PHE A 673 23.99 -20.91 -19.56
N ASN A 674 22.85 -21.55 -19.81
CA ASN A 674 21.99 -22.16 -18.79
C ASN A 674 22.41 -23.59 -18.45
N SER A 675 22.87 -24.35 -19.44
CA SER A 675 23.22 -25.76 -19.31
C SER A 675 24.41 -26.11 -20.20
N GLY A 676 25.00 -27.24 -19.97
CA GLY A 676 26.15 -27.69 -20.78
C GLY A 676 27.50 -27.24 -20.24
N ASP A 677 28.54 -27.70 -20.90
CA ASP A 677 29.95 -27.57 -20.52
C ASP A 677 30.71 -26.42 -21.23
N GLY A 678 30.00 -25.64 -22.10
CA GLY A 678 30.58 -24.46 -22.75
C GLY A 678 30.58 -23.20 -21.90
N ARG A 679 29.90 -23.22 -20.76
CA ARG A 679 29.80 -22.07 -19.86
C ARG A 679 31.02 -21.91 -18.96
N CYS A 680 31.26 -20.69 -18.50
CA CYS A 680 32.29 -20.40 -17.50
C CYS A 680 32.07 -21.26 -16.24
N PRO A 681 33.04 -22.01 -15.76
CA PRO A 681 32.88 -22.87 -14.60
C PRO A 681 32.66 -22.10 -13.30
N THR A 682 33.25 -20.92 -13.15
CA THR A 682 33.17 -20.09 -11.93
C THR A 682 31.82 -19.49 -11.74
N CYS A 683 31.29 -18.71 -12.69
CA CYS A 683 29.94 -18.14 -12.57
C CYS A 683 28.85 -19.10 -13.03
N GLY A 684 29.17 -20.29 -13.57
CA GLY A 684 28.19 -21.23 -14.08
C GLY A 684 27.32 -20.68 -15.21
N GLY A 685 27.81 -19.69 -15.97
CA GLY A 685 27.10 -19.04 -17.08
C GLY A 685 26.25 -17.83 -16.70
N SER A 686 26.28 -17.36 -15.44
CA SER A 686 25.59 -16.12 -15.04
C SER A 686 26.27 -14.86 -15.57
N GLY A 687 27.61 -14.90 -15.72
CA GLY A 687 28.44 -13.75 -16.04
C GLY A 687 28.71 -12.83 -14.86
N PHE A 688 27.98 -13.01 -13.77
CA PHE A 688 28.03 -12.15 -12.59
C PHE A 688 28.08 -12.98 -11.31
N GLU A 689 28.66 -12.42 -10.28
CA GLU A 689 28.55 -12.84 -8.89
C GLU A 689 27.49 -11.98 -8.23
N HIS A 690 26.54 -12.62 -7.56
CA HIS A 690 25.48 -11.96 -6.82
C HIS A 690 25.92 -11.79 -5.37
N VAL A 691 26.01 -10.54 -4.92
CA VAL A 691 26.28 -10.17 -3.53
C VAL A 691 24.98 -9.69 -2.92
N GLU A 692 24.42 -10.49 -2.04
CA GLU A 692 23.19 -10.18 -1.30
C GLU A 692 23.51 -9.18 -0.19
N MET A 693 22.93 -7.99 -0.24
CA MET A 693 23.11 -6.92 0.72
C MET A 693 21.90 -6.83 1.63
N GLN A 694 22.09 -7.06 2.93
CA GLN A 694 20.97 -7.14 3.91
C GLN A 694 20.11 -5.87 4.02
N PHE A 695 20.70 -4.70 3.70
CA PHE A 695 20.03 -3.39 3.85
C PHE A 695 20.09 -2.49 2.62
N LEU A 696 20.70 -2.96 1.53
CA LEU A 696 20.85 -2.24 0.26
C LEU A 696 20.38 -3.13 -0.88
N SER A 697 20.24 -2.56 -2.07
CA SER A 697 19.96 -3.35 -3.27
C SER A 697 21.08 -4.33 -3.55
N ASP A 698 20.73 -5.53 -3.99
CA ASP A 698 21.69 -6.56 -4.37
C ASP A 698 22.66 -6.06 -5.46
N VAL A 699 23.92 -6.39 -5.30
CA VAL A 699 24.98 -5.97 -6.22
C VAL A 699 25.39 -7.16 -7.11
N TYR A 700 25.45 -6.91 -8.41
CA TYR A 700 25.92 -7.88 -9.41
C TYR A 700 27.31 -7.49 -9.89
N LEU A 701 28.32 -8.16 -9.35
CA LEU A 701 29.72 -7.96 -9.76
C LEU A 701 30.04 -8.83 -10.98
N ARG A 702 30.81 -8.33 -11.93
CA ARG A 702 31.29 -9.13 -13.07
C ARG A 702 32.14 -10.29 -12.58
N CYS A 703 31.93 -11.47 -13.16
CA CYS A 703 32.73 -12.65 -12.84
C CYS A 703 34.21 -12.40 -13.17
N PRO A 704 35.14 -12.58 -12.22
CA PRO A 704 36.56 -12.28 -12.45
C PRO A 704 37.21 -13.14 -13.56
N ASP A 705 36.76 -14.39 -13.74
CA ASP A 705 37.35 -15.33 -14.71
C ASP A 705 36.89 -15.09 -16.15
N CYS A 706 35.62 -14.74 -16.35
CA CYS A 706 35.10 -14.52 -17.69
C CYS A 706 34.75 -13.06 -18.00
N ASP A 707 34.99 -12.14 -17.09
CA ASP A 707 34.71 -10.72 -17.26
C ASP A 707 33.29 -10.45 -17.83
N GLY A 708 32.28 -11.12 -17.29
CA GLY A 708 30.91 -11.00 -17.75
C GLY A 708 30.57 -11.81 -19.01
N LYS A 709 31.52 -12.42 -19.72
CA LYS A 709 31.33 -13.08 -21.01
C LYS A 709 30.52 -14.40 -20.93
N ARG A 710 30.33 -14.98 -19.74
CA ARG A 710 29.50 -16.19 -19.47
C ARG A 710 30.06 -17.52 -19.96
N TYR A 711 31.00 -17.53 -20.92
CA TYR A 711 31.47 -18.72 -21.62
C TYR A 711 32.95 -18.96 -21.38
N ARG A 712 33.37 -20.19 -21.69
CA ARG A 712 34.81 -20.55 -21.77
C ARG A 712 35.43 -19.90 -23.01
N PRO A 713 36.77 -19.63 -22.98
CA PRO A 713 37.49 -19.00 -24.09
C PRO A 713 37.32 -19.72 -25.43
N GLU A 714 37.34 -21.05 -25.43
CA GLU A 714 37.22 -21.89 -26.66
C GLU A 714 35.86 -21.74 -27.35
N ILE A 715 34.82 -21.37 -26.66
CA ILE A 715 33.50 -21.11 -27.24
C ILE A 715 33.45 -19.73 -27.89
N LEU A 716 34.20 -18.77 -27.34
CA LEU A 716 34.28 -17.39 -27.84
C LEU A 716 35.11 -17.28 -29.14
N GLU A 717 35.87 -18.31 -29.47
CA GLU A 717 36.60 -18.39 -30.74
C GLU A 717 35.64 -18.57 -31.93
N ILE A 718 34.50 -19.22 -31.71
CA ILE A 718 33.52 -19.45 -32.75
C ILE A 718 32.78 -18.14 -33.04
N LYS A 719 32.85 -17.68 -34.29
CA LYS A 719 32.24 -16.41 -34.72
C LYS A 719 31.32 -16.62 -35.90
N ILE A 720 30.33 -15.77 -35.98
CA ILE A 720 29.43 -15.65 -37.13
C ILE A 720 29.62 -14.28 -37.78
N GLU A 721 29.55 -14.22 -39.08
CA GLU A 721 29.54 -12.97 -39.83
C GLU A 721 28.08 -12.53 -40.02
N ARG A 722 27.81 -11.28 -39.66
CA ARG A 722 26.50 -10.63 -39.83
C ARG A 722 26.69 -9.19 -40.28
N GLN A 723 25.80 -8.73 -41.16
CA GLN A 723 25.82 -7.40 -41.73
C GLN A 723 24.43 -6.80 -41.63
N ALA A 724 24.32 -5.62 -41.03
CA ALA A 724 23.10 -4.83 -41.06
C ALA A 724 22.92 -4.17 -42.43
N ILE A 725 21.68 -3.89 -42.84
CA ILE A 725 21.39 -3.25 -44.13
C ILE A 725 22.13 -1.90 -44.22
N GLY A 726 23.04 -1.77 -45.16
CA GLY A 726 23.89 -0.58 -45.37
C GLY A 726 25.05 -0.43 -44.37
N GLY A 727 25.30 -1.43 -43.53
CA GLY A 727 26.40 -1.44 -42.57
C GLY A 727 27.61 -2.30 -43.05
N GLU A 728 28.68 -2.28 -42.30
CA GLU A 728 29.84 -3.14 -42.55
C GLU A 728 29.61 -4.55 -41.95
N PRO A 729 30.21 -5.63 -42.54
CA PRO A 729 30.13 -6.96 -41.97
C PRO A 729 30.87 -7.01 -40.63
N ARG A 730 30.26 -7.65 -39.64
CA ARG A 730 30.77 -7.81 -38.27
C ARG A 730 30.96 -9.30 -37.97
N LEU A 731 32.13 -9.66 -37.44
CA LEU A 731 32.41 -10.98 -36.90
C LEU A 731 32.07 -10.97 -35.40
N LEU A 732 31.08 -11.76 -34.99
CA LEU A 732 30.54 -11.74 -33.65
C LEU A 732 30.59 -13.15 -33.02
N ASN A 733 31.09 -13.25 -31.81
CA ASN A 733 30.93 -14.46 -30.99
C ASN A 733 29.66 -14.44 -30.17
N VAL A 734 29.35 -15.49 -29.42
CA VAL A 734 28.11 -15.62 -28.65
C VAL A 734 28.00 -14.57 -27.53
N SER A 735 29.14 -14.11 -26.97
CA SER A 735 29.13 -13.05 -25.94
C SER A 735 28.90 -11.68 -26.55
N ASP A 736 29.48 -11.40 -27.73
CA ASP A 736 29.25 -10.14 -28.44
C ASP A 736 27.78 -9.94 -28.77
N ILE A 737 27.08 -11.04 -29.12
CA ILE A 737 25.64 -10.98 -29.41
C ILE A 737 24.81 -10.66 -28.15
N LEU A 738 25.20 -11.18 -26.99
CA LEU A 738 24.49 -10.87 -25.72
C LEU A 738 24.64 -9.40 -25.31
N GLU A 739 25.70 -8.74 -25.74
CA GLU A 739 25.94 -7.30 -25.51
C GLU A 739 25.18 -6.39 -26.48
N LEU A 740 24.68 -6.91 -27.61
CA LEU A 740 23.87 -6.13 -28.55
C LEU A 740 22.58 -5.69 -27.90
N THR A 741 22.14 -4.50 -28.25
CA THR A 741 20.75 -4.09 -28.01
C THR A 741 19.79 -4.90 -28.86
N VAL A 742 18.51 -4.97 -28.47
CA VAL A 742 17.48 -5.65 -29.26
C VAL A 742 17.38 -5.05 -30.65
N SER A 743 17.51 -3.70 -30.80
CA SER A 743 17.46 -3.02 -32.09
C SER A 743 18.63 -3.38 -33.00
N GLU A 744 19.88 -3.44 -32.46
CA GLU A 744 21.06 -3.85 -33.21
C GLU A 744 20.96 -5.32 -33.63
N ALA A 745 20.52 -6.19 -32.71
CA ALA A 745 20.31 -7.61 -33.03
C ALA A 745 19.25 -7.80 -34.09
N ALA A 746 18.13 -7.07 -34.03
CA ALA A 746 17.10 -7.15 -35.05
C ALA A 746 17.62 -6.70 -36.44
N ALA A 747 18.49 -5.68 -36.48
CA ALA A 747 19.10 -5.25 -37.75
C ALA A 747 20.11 -6.27 -38.31
N LEU A 748 20.93 -6.89 -37.43
CA LEU A 748 21.96 -7.87 -37.82
C LEU A 748 21.37 -9.23 -38.22
N PHE A 749 20.28 -9.65 -37.63
CA PHE A 749 19.56 -10.90 -37.91
C PHE A 749 18.33 -10.70 -38.81
N ALA A 750 18.25 -9.60 -39.56
CA ALA A 750 17.07 -9.26 -40.40
C ALA A 750 16.66 -10.39 -41.36
N GLN A 751 17.61 -11.24 -41.79
CA GLN A 751 17.36 -12.37 -42.68
C GLN A 751 17.00 -13.67 -41.93
N ASP A 752 17.24 -13.75 -40.65
CA ASP A 752 17.01 -14.94 -39.82
C ASP A 752 15.57 -14.89 -39.26
N ARG A 753 14.61 -15.38 -39.98
CA ARG A 753 13.16 -15.25 -39.70
C ARG A 753 12.77 -15.69 -38.28
N GLU A 754 13.39 -16.75 -37.74
CA GLU A 754 13.06 -17.25 -36.42
C GLU A 754 13.53 -16.32 -35.30
N VAL A 755 14.73 -15.74 -35.48
CA VAL A 755 15.28 -14.76 -34.54
C VAL A 755 14.42 -13.49 -34.55
N ILE A 756 14.12 -12.95 -35.72
CA ILE A 756 13.27 -11.74 -35.85
C ILE A 756 11.87 -11.96 -35.28
N ARG A 757 11.22 -13.10 -35.57
CA ARG A 757 9.91 -13.42 -35.01
C ARG A 757 9.89 -13.41 -33.50
N ALA A 758 10.98 -13.85 -32.88
CA ALA A 758 11.10 -13.85 -31.42
C ALA A 758 11.48 -12.49 -30.84
N LEU A 759 12.31 -11.69 -31.54
CA LEU A 759 12.76 -10.36 -31.06
C LEU A 759 11.71 -9.24 -31.31
N GLN A 760 10.92 -9.34 -32.39
CA GLN A 760 9.97 -8.31 -32.76
C GLN A 760 8.99 -7.94 -31.63
N PRO A 761 8.44 -8.87 -30.84
CA PRO A 761 7.62 -8.53 -29.70
C PRO A 761 8.28 -7.63 -28.65
N ILE A 762 9.62 -7.74 -28.47
CA ILE A 762 10.35 -6.85 -27.54
C ILE A 762 10.43 -5.44 -28.12
N VAL A 763 10.63 -5.31 -29.42
CA VAL A 763 10.60 -4.02 -30.15
C VAL A 763 9.19 -3.40 -30.07
N ASP A 764 8.18 -4.23 -30.27
CA ASP A 764 6.77 -3.80 -30.26
C ASP A 764 6.33 -3.17 -28.93
N VAL A 765 6.94 -3.61 -27.81
CA VAL A 765 6.66 -3.05 -26.47
C VAL A 765 7.59 -1.90 -26.07
N GLY A 766 8.49 -1.45 -26.98
CA GLY A 766 9.38 -0.32 -26.75
C GLY A 766 10.60 -0.63 -25.88
N LEU A 767 11.09 -1.88 -25.89
CA LEU A 767 12.30 -2.31 -25.19
C LEU A 767 13.48 -2.54 -26.15
N GLU A 768 13.51 -1.88 -27.31
CA GLU A 768 14.55 -2.00 -28.32
C GLU A 768 15.95 -1.60 -27.85
N TYR A 769 16.05 -0.79 -26.79
CA TYR A 769 17.32 -0.32 -26.21
C TYR A 769 17.95 -1.29 -25.20
N VAL A 770 17.18 -2.28 -24.71
CA VAL A 770 17.65 -3.25 -23.72
C VAL A 770 18.62 -4.21 -24.39
N ARG A 771 19.71 -4.59 -23.70
CA ARG A 771 20.66 -5.58 -24.21
C ARG A 771 20.11 -7.00 -24.12
N LEU A 772 20.40 -7.82 -25.10
CA LEU A 772 19.93 -9.20 -25.18
C LEU A 772 20.31 -10.03 -23.94
N GLY A 773 21.52 -9.82 -23.42
CA GLY A 773 22.08 -10.53 -22.28
C GLY A 773 21.88 -9.82 -20.93
N GLN A 774 21.17 -8.69 -20.87
CA GLN A 774 20.95 -7.97 -19.61
C GLN A 774 20.25 -8.86 -18.59
N PRO A 775 20.77 -8.99 -17.35
CA PRO A 775 20.09 -9.74 -16.30
C PRO A 775 18.69 -9.14 -16.03
N VAL A 776 17.66 -9.96 -16.11
CA VAL A 776 16.27 -9.49 -15.88
C VAL A 776 16.05 -8.84 -14.52
N PRO A 777 16.69 -9.27 -13.40
CA PRO A 777 16.57 -8.58 -12.12
C PRO A 777 17.09 -7.12 -12.12
N THR A 778 17.87 -6.71 -13.13
CA THR A 778 18.35 -5.32 -13.27
C THR A 778 17.41 -4.43 -14.09
N LEU A 779 16.33 -4.97 -14.60
CA LEU A 779 15.28 -4.22 -15.29
C LEU A 779 14.41 -3.50 -14.27
N SER A 780 13.94 -2.31 -14.62
CA SER A 780 12.91 -1.60 -13.84
C SER A 780 11.59 -2.40 -13.81
N GLY A 781 10.71 -2.11 -12.85
CA GLY A 781 9.41 -2.80 -12.75
C GLY A 781 8.59 -2.70 -14.04
N GLY A 782 8.55 -1.52 -14.66
CA GLY A 782 7.86 -1.30 -15.93
C GLY A 782 8.52 -2.03 -17.12
N GLU A 783 9.86 -2.10 -17.17
CA GLU A 783 10.57 -2.87 -18.19
C GLU A 783 10.30 -4.37 -18.04
N ALA A 784 10.30 -4.88 -16.82
CA ALA A 784 9.97 -6.28 -16.54
C ALA A 784 8.54 -6.61 -16.97
N GLN A 785 7.58 -5.75 -16.70
CA GLN A 785 6.19 -5.94 -17.11
C GLN A 785 6.05 -5.93 -18.63
N ARG A 786 6.69 -4.99 -19.34
CA ARG A 786 6.72 -4.94 -20.78
C ARG A 786 7.39 -6.18 -21.40
N LEU A 787 8.46 -6.68 -20.76
CA LEU A 787 9.10 -7.92 -21.19
C LEU A 787 8.17 -9.13 -21.00
N LYS A 788 7.36 -9.20 -19.91
CA LYS A 788 6.30 -10.22 -19.77
C LYS A 788 5.30 -10.13 -20.92
N LEU A 789 4.85 -8.92 -21.24
CA LEU A 789 3.94 -8.68 -22.35
C LEU A 789 4.52 -9.16 -23.70
N SER A 790 5.81 -8.91 -23.97
CA SER A 790 6.47 -9.36 -25.20
C SER A 790 6.47 -10.88 -25.32
N GLY A 791 6.60 -11.62 -24.23
CA GLY A 791 6.50 -13.09 -24.21
C GLY A 791 5.12 -13.58 -24.65
N PHE A 792 4.05 -12.95 -24.17
CA PHE A 792 2.69 -13.30 -24.58
C PHE A 792 2.40 -12.92 -26.04
N LEU A 793 2.92 -11.79 -26.51
CA LEU A 793 2.85 -11.42 -27.93
C LEU A 793 3.56 -12.45 -28.83
N ALA A 794 4.73 -12.92 -28.40
CA ALA A 794 5.48 -13.97 -29.12
C ALA A 794 4.68 -15.28 -29.20
N GLU A 795 4.00 -15.65 -28.12
CA GLU A 795 3.14 -16.84 -28.06
C GLU A 795 1.88 -16.68 -28.94
N ALA A 796 1.22 -15.53 -28.87
CA ALA A 796 0.09 -15.19 -29.72
C ALA A 796 0.46 -15.25 -31.22
N ALA A 797 1.63 -14.73 -31.60
CA ALA A 797 2.12 -14.77 -32.99
C ALA A 797 2.41 -16.20 -33.47
N LYS A 798 2.94 -17.09 -32.59
CA LYS A 798 3.13 -18.52 -32.89
C LYS A 798 1.79 -19.22 -33.14
N THR A 799 0.80 -18.91 -32.28
CA THR A 799 -0.53 -19.53 -32.34
C THR A 799 -1.30 -19.08 -33.59
N ALA A 800 -1.21 -17.82 -33.98
CA ALA A 800 -1.83 -17.26 -35.19
C ALA A 800 -1.29 -17.90 -36.49
N SER A 801 0.01 -18.22 -36.53
CA SER A 801 0.63 -18.84 -37.70
C SER A 801 0.20 -20.30 -37.93
N ASN A 802 -0.25 -20.98 -36.89
CA ASN A 802 -0.56 -22.42 -36.93
C ASN A 802 -2.02 -22.75 -37.18
N SER A 803 -2.94 -21.78 -37.27
CA SER A 803 -4.37 -22.06 -37.45
C SER A 803 -5.04 -21.20 -38.55
N ARG A 804 -5.43 -21.86 -39.64
CA ARG A 804 -6.43 -21.36 -40.59
C ARG A 804 -7.87 -21.42 -40.07
N GLN A 805 -8.09 -21.78 -38.80
CA GLN A 805 -9.40 -21.91 -38.15
C GLN A 805 -9.51 -20.98 -36.92
N SER A 806 -9.40 -19.68 -37.16
CA SER A 806 -9.30 -18.69 -36.04
C SER A 806 -10.67 -18.23 -35.46
N LEU A 807 -11.80 -18.63 -36.04
CA LEU A 807 -13.13 -18.09 -35.69
C LEU A 807 -13.84 -18.76 -34.50
N ALA A 808 -13.27 -19.81 -33.88
CA ALA A 808 -13.91 -20.57 -32.80
C ALA A 808 -13.05 -20.72 -31.54
N ARG A 809 -11.93 -20.03 -31.39
CA ARG A 809 -11.09 -20.14 -30.21
C ARG A 809 -11.49 -19.11 -29.15
N LYS A 810 -11.78 -19.60 -27.95
CA LYS A 810 -11.91 -18.78 -26.75
C LYS A 810 -10.57 -18.09 -26.47
N GLY A 811 -10.58 -16.76 -26.29
CA GLY A 811 -9.38 -15.99 -25.99
C GLY A 811 -8.96 -16.11 -24.51
N THR A 812 -7.74 -15.72 -24.22
CA THR A 812 -7.22 -15.56 -22.86
C THR A 812 -7.60 -14.17 -22.34
N LEU A 813 -7.94 -14.05 -21.07
CA LEU A 813 -8.08 -12.76 -20.41
C LEU A 813 -6.72 -12.35 -19.80
N PHE A 814 -6.23 -11.20 -20.20
CA PHE A 814 -5.05 -10.58 -19.62
C PHE A 814 -5.48 -9.47 -18.66
N LEU A 815 -4.93 -9.50 -17.47
CA LEU A 815 -5.12 -8.50 -16.42
C LEU A 815 -3.79 -7.76 -16.21
N PHE A 816 -3.78 -6.44 -16.39
CA PHE A 816 -2.60 -5.60 -16.23
C PHE A 816 -2.79 -4.64 -15.07
N ASP A 817 -1.75 -4.43 -14.28
CA ASP A 817 -1.71 -3.49 -13.17
C ASP A 817 -0.74 -2.35 -13.50
N GLU A 818 -1.30 -1.15 -13.76
CA GLU A 818 -0.59 0.09 -14.07
C GLU A 818 0.59 -0.07 -15.07
N PRO A 819 0.34 -0.55 -16.29
CA PRO A 819 1.40 -0.87 -17.25
C PRO A 819 2.12 0.37 -17.85
N THR A 820 1.61 1.59 -17.60
CA THR A 820 2.23 2.83 -18.10
C THR A 820 3.16 3.51 -17.11
N THR A 821 3.34 2.93 -15.93
CA THR A 821 4.23 3.46 -14.88
C THR A 821 5.64 3.72 -15.42
N GLY A 822 6.15 4.95 -15.25
CA GLY A 822 7.49 5.37 -15.68
C GLY A 822 7.67 5.44 -17.19
N LEU A 823 6.60 5.58 -17.97
CA LEU A 823 6.67 5.66 -19.43
C LEU A 823 6.50 7.08 -19.97
N HIS A 824 7.40 7.45 -20.87
CA HIS A 824 7.20 8.61 -21.72
C HIS A 824 6.04 8.39 -22.69
N PHE A 825 5.37 9.45 -23.14
CA PHE A 825 4.23 9.42 -24.08
C PHE A 825 4.45 8.54 -25.33
N ASP A 826 5.66 8.56 -25.90
CA ASP A 826 6.00 7.76 -27.08
C ASP A 826 5.99 6.27 -26.78
N ASP A 827 6.45 5.89 -25.59
CA ASP A 827 6.45 4.49 -25.16
C ASP A 827 5.04 4.02 -24.78
N ILE A 828 4.20 4.90 -24.22
CA ILE A 828 2.77 4.63 -24.05
C ILE A 828 2.11 4.36 -25.41
N ALA A 829 2.43 5.12 -26.44
CA ALA A 829 1.92 4.89 -27.81
C ALA A 829 2.36 3.52 -28.37
N LYS A 830 3.60 3.07 -28.09
CA LYS A 830 4.07 1.72 -28.46
C LYS A 830 3.33 0.63 -27.69
N LEU A 831 3.18 0.81 -26.37
CA LEU A 831 2.45 -0.12 -25.51
C LEU A 831 1.00 -0.29 -25.98
N MET A 832 0.31 0.81 -26.30
CA MET A 832 -1.07 0.76 -26.81
C MET A 832 -1.19 -0.04 -28.10
N ARG A 833 -0.22 0.10 -29.03
CA ARG A 833 -0.17 -0.74 -30.24
C ARG A 833 0.02 -2.22 -29.89
N ALA A 834 0.86 -2.54 -28.92
CA ALA A 834 1.08 -3.92 -28.47
C ALA A 834 -0.19 -4.53 -27.85
N LEU A 835 -0.89 -3.78 -27.01
CA LEU A 835 -2.17 -4.21 -26.42
C LEU A 835 -3.24 -4.43 -27.50
N ARG A 836 -3.32 -3.56 -28.52
CA ARG A 836 -4.23 -3.75 -29.65
C ARG A 836 -3.92 -5.01 -30.47
N LYS A 837 -2.65 -5.38 -30.64
CA LYS A 837 -2.25 -6.66 -31.27
C LYS A 837 -2.79 -7.88 -30.50
N LEU A 838 -2.80 -7.86 -29.16
CA LEU A 838 -3.42 -8.93 -28.36
C LEU A 838 -4.93 -9.02 -28.60
N LEU A 839 -5.62 -7.89 -28.67
CA LEU A 839 -7.04 -7.85 -28.97
C LEU A 839 -7.32 -8.41 -30.38
N GLU A 840 -6.50 -8.06 -31.39
CA GLU A 840 -6.60 -8.57 -32.75
C GLU A 840 -6.42 -10.09 -32.82
N ALA A 841 -5.61 -10.65 -31.91
CA ALA A 841 -5.43 -12.09 -31.75
C ALA A 841 -6.63 -12.79 -31.06
N GLY A 842 -7.67 -12.04 -30.65
CA GLY A 842 -8.90 -12.57 -30.05
C GLY A 842 -8.86 -12.67 -28.52
N HIS A 843 -7.90 -12.05 -27.87
CA HIS A 843 -7.81 -11.98 -26.41
C HIS A 843 -8.67 -10.86 -25.82
N SER A 844 -8.87 -10.88 -24.50
CA SER A 844 -9.57 -9.84 -23.73
C SER A 844 -8.58 -9.17 -22.79
N LEU A 845 -8.71 -7.86 -22.59
CA LEU A 845 -7.79 -7.09 -21.74
C LEU A 845 -8.57 -6.33 -20.68
N ILE A 846 -8.14 -6.44 -19.43
CA ILE A 846 -8.55 -5.55 -18.35
C ILE A 846 -7.28 -4.89 -17.81
N VAL A 847 -7.27 -3.57 -17.73
CA VAL A 847 -6.12 -2.76 -17.33
C VAL A 847 -6.52 -1.86 -16.18
N ILE A 848 -5.83 -1.94 -15.05
CA ILE A 848 -5.93 -0.94 -14.00
C ILE A 848 -5.05 0.22 -14.41
N GLU A 849 -5.60 1.43 -14.56
CA GLU A 849 -4.86 2.58 -15.06
C GLU A 849 -5.33 3.93 -14.53
N HIS A 850 -4.38 4.86 -14.49
CA HIS A 850 -4.57 6.26 -14.15
C HIS A 850 -4.17 7.21 -15.29
N ASN A 851 -3.41 6.73 -16.27
CA ASN A 851 -2.97 7.53 -17.41
C ASN A 851 -4.14 7.87 -18.32
N LEU A 852 -4.37 9.17 -18.53
CA LEU A 852 -5.52 9.68 -19.29
C LEU A 852 -5.50 9.27 -20.77
N ASP A 853 -4.32 9.08 -21.38
CA ASP A 853 -4.23 8.63 -22.78
C ASP A 853 -4.69 7.19 -22.94
N VAL A 854 -4.35 6.31 -22.00
CA VAL A 854 -4.84 4.92 -21.99
C VAL A 854 -6.33 4.88 -21.72
N ILE A 855 -6.80 5.66 -20.74
CA ILE A 855 -8.22 5.76 -20.39
C ILE A 855 -9.03 6.21 -21.61
N ARG A 856 -8.57 7.24 -22.32
CA ARG A 856 -9.21 7.74 -23.56
C ARG A 856 -9.20 6.70 -24.70
N ALA A 857 -8.14 5.90 -24.79
CA ALA A 857 -7.99 4.87 -25.82
C ALA A 857 -8.75 3.58 -25.52
N SER A 858 -9.35 3.43 -24.36
CA SER A 858 -10.11 2.23 -23.96
C SER A 858 -11.42 2.08 -24.72
N ASP A 859 -11.89 0.84 -24.84
CA ASP A 859 -13.20 0.51 -25.41
C ASP A 859 -14.32 0.64 -24.38
N TRP A 860 -13.99 0.41 -23.10
CA TRP A 860 -14.91 0.48 -21.95
C TRP A 860 -14.19 0.90 -20.68
N LEU A 861 -14.81 1.72 -19.86
CA LEU A 861 -14.31 2.17 -18.57
C LEU A 861 -15.20 1.64 -17.43
N ILE A 862 -14.56 1.36 -16.31
CA ILE A 862 -15.20 1.10 -15.02
C ILE A 862 -14.51 2.00 -14.01
N ASP A 863 -15.24 3.01 -13.52
CA ASP A 863 -14.73 4.01 -12.59
C ASP A 863 -15.16 3.69 -11.16
N LEU A 864 -14.21 3.39 -10.28
CA LEU A 864 -14.44 3.06 -8.87
C LEU A 864 -14.21 4.27 -7.96
N GLY A 865 -15.11 4.47 -7.02
CA GLY A 865 -15.07 5.59 -6.09
C GLY A 865 -16.21 5.60 -5.12
N PRO A 866 -16.74 6.80 -4.76
CA PRO A 866 -16.26 8.14 -5.16
C PRO A 866 -14.98 8.57 -4.47
N GLU A 867 -14.66 7.99 -3.30
CA GLU A 867 -13.49 8.30 -2.48
C GLU A 867 -12.58 7.07 -2.30
N GLY A 868 -11.48 7.24 -1.55
CA GLY A 868 -10.65 6.14 -1.10
C GLY A 868 -11.12 5.54 0.23
N GLY A 869 -10.69 4.31 0.53
CA GLY A 869 -11.01 3.64 1.79
C GLY A 869 -12.49 3.32 1.96
N GLU A 870 -13.06 3.57 3.15
CA GLU A 870 -14.48 3.26 3.45
C GLU A 870 -15.47 4.11 2.63
N GLY A 871 -15.07 5.29 2.16
CA GLY A 871 -15.87 6.12 1.27
C GLY A 871 -15.83 5.68 -0.19
N GLY A 872 -15.05 4.66 -0.51
CA GLY A 872 -14.91 4.07 -1.84
C GLY A 872 -15.65 2.77 -2.01
N GLY A 873 -15.15 1.93 -2.90
CA GLY A 873 -15.66 0.57 -3.09
C GLY A 873 -17.00 0.48 -3.80
N LEU A 874 -17.37 1.50 -4.58
CA LEU A 874 -18.59 1.53 -5.42
C LEU A 874 -18.21 1.78 -6.88
N VAL A 875 -19.02 1.31 -7.83
CA VAL A 875 -18.93 1.73 -9.23
C VAL A 875 -19.63 3.09 -9.35
N VAL A 876 -18.88 4.12 -9.70
CA VAL A 876 -19.37 5.48 -9.89
C VAL A 876 -19.91 5.67 -11.28
N ALA A 877 -19.19 5.15 -12.28
CA ALA A 877 -19.57 5.23 -13.67
C ALA A 877 -19.02 4.02 -14.44
N GLU A 878 -19.75 3.56 -15.44
CA GLU A 878 -19.31 2.58 -16.42
C GLU A 878 -19.81 2.98 -17.80
N GLY A 879 -19.05 2.66 -18.84
CA GLY A 879 -19.41 3.02 -20.20
C GLY A 879 -18.19 3.28 -21.09
N THR A 880 -18.41 3.87 -22.23
CA THR A 880 -17.34 4.36 -23.10
C THR A 880 -16.64 5.57 -22.44
N PRO A 881 -15.38 5.87 -22.80
CA PRO A 881 -14.70 7.06 -22.27
C PRO A 881 -15.47 8.37 -22.53
N GLU A 882 -16.20 8.43 -23.61
CA GLU A 882 -17.04 9.56 -24.00
C GLU A 882 -18.25 9.72 -23.07
N GLU A 883 -18.88 8.62 -22.66
CA GLU A 883 -20.01 8.60 -21.71
C GLU A 883 -19.53 8.95 -20.30
N VAL A 884 -18.43 8.32 -19.83
CA VAL A 884 -17.86 8.62 -18.50
C VAL A 884 -17.39 10.06 -18.41
N ARG A 885 -16.86 10.66 -19.50
CA ARG A 885 -16.50 12.07 -19.56
C ARG A 885 -17.67 13.01 -19.25
N LEU A 886 -18.90 12.62 -19.59
CA LEU A 886 -20.10 13.41 -19.33
C LEU A 886 -20.71 13.16 -17.95
N HIS A 887 -20.22 12.15 -17.20
CA HIS A 887 -20.77 11.79 -15.91
C HIS A 887 -20.51 12.90 -14.86
N PRO A 888 -21.54 13.37 -14.14
CA PRO A 888 -21.43 14.56 -13.30
C PRO A 888 -20.55 14.36 -12.05
N THR A 889 -20.56 13.18 -11.46
CA THR A 889 -19.89 12.88 -10.18
C THR A 889 -18.59 12.08 -10.33
N SER A 890 -18.25 11.65 -11.56
CA SER A 890 -17.01 10.92 -11.81
C SER A 890 -15.81 11.86 -11.80
N HIS A 891 -14.86 11.60 -10.91
CA HIS A 891 -13.58 12.31 -10.88
C HIS A 891 -12.72 12.01 -12.12
N THR A 892 -12.78 10.80 -12.62
CA THR A 892 -12.15 10.41 -13.90
C THR A 892 -12.80 11.18 -15.05
N GLY A 893 -14.13 11.30 -15.07
CA GLY A 893 -14.86 12.09 -16.05
C GLY A 893 -14.45 13.57 -16.04
N ALA A 894 -14.30 14.17 -14.87
CA ALA A 894 -13.78 15.52 -14.70
C ALA A 894 -12.36 15.65 -15.26
N ALA A 895 -11.46 14.75 -14.89
CA ALA A 895 -10.08 14.74 -15.38
C ALA A 895 -10.01 14.60 -16.92
N LEU A 896 -10.87 13.79 -17.52
CA LEU A 896 -10.96 13.65 -18.98
C LEU A 896 -11.43 14.94 -19.65
N ARG A 897 -12.34 15.72 -19.05
CA ARG A 897 -12.77 17.02 -19.55
C ARG A 897 -11.64 18.03 -19.52
N ASP A 898 -10.97 18.14 -18.38
CA ASP A 898 -9.85 19.07 -18.17
C ASP A 898 -8.68 18.75 -19.12
N TYR A 899 -8.36 17.48 -19.29
CA TYR A 899 -7.31 17.04 -20.22
C TYR A 899 -7.65 17.36 -21.68
N ALA A 900 -8.88 17.11 -22.11
CA ALA A 900 -9.32 17.43 -23.45
C ALA A 900 -9.26 18.95 -23.73
N GLN A 901 -9.61 19.79 -22.76
CA GLN A 901 -9.49 21.24 -22.84
C GLN A 901 -8.02 21.68 -22.93
N ALA A 902 -7.15 21.11 -22.10
CA ALA A 902 -5.72 21.41 -22.11
C ALA A 902 -5.04 21.02 -23.43
N MET A 903 -5.50 19.93 -24.06
CA MET A 903 -5.01 19.46 -25.37
C MET A 903 -5.66 20.17 -26.58
N GLY A 904 -6.51 21.18 -26.35
CA GLY A 904 -7.13 21.97 -27.42
C GLY A 904 -8.16 21.19 -28.26
N GLU A 905 -8.69 20.09 -27.74
CA GLU A 905 -9.84 19.42 -28.33
C GLU A 905 -11.04 20.35 -28.17
N ALA A 906 -11.42 21.04 -29.26
CA ALA A 906 -12.60 21.89 -29.28
C ALA A 906 -13.82 21.06 -28.82
N VAL A 907 -14.64 21.66 -27.97
CA VAL A 907 -15.90 21.10 -27.45
C VAL A 907 -16.93 20.98 -28.58
N ALA A 908 -16.60 20.23 -29.63
CA ALA A 908 -17.50 20.01 -30.79
C ALA A 908 -18.40 18.80 -30.63
N VAL A 909 -18.52 18.23 -29.41
CA VAL A 909 -19.31 16.99 -29.19
C VAL A 909 -20.65 17.26 -28.48
N ALA A 910 -20.85 18.42 -27.87
CA ALA A 910 -22.12 18.71 -27.18
C ALA A 910 -23.31 18.93 -28.13
N GLU A 911 -23.06 19.23 -29.40
CA GLU A 911 -24.13 19.47 -30.39
C GLU A 911 -24.59 18.21 -31.17
N ARG A 912 -23.90 17.08 -31.09
CA ARG A 912 -24.29 15.84 -31.82
C ARG A 912 -25.06 14.83 -30.97
N LEU A 913 -25.18 14.99 -29.66
CA LEU A 913 -25.92 14.11 -28.75
C LEU A 913 -27.15 14.79 -28.16
N GLY A 914 -27.79 15.70 -28.90
CA GLY A 914 -29.07 16.27 -28.53
C GLY A 914 -30.24 15.30 -28.67
N VAL A 915 -30.23 14.20 -27.90
CA VAL A 915 -31.42 13.39 -27.66
C VAL A 915 -31.28 12.79 -26.24
N TYR A 916 -31.80 13.51 -25.26
CA TYR A 916 -32.55 13.04 -24.10
C TYR A 916 -32.67 14.18 -23.09
N GLY A 917 -33.86 14.69 -22.94
CA GLY A 917 -34.25 15.64 -21.90
C GLY A 917 -35.42 16.51 -22.36
N GLY A 918 -36.63 16.05 -22.10
CA GLY A 918 -37.84 16.68 -22.46
C GLY A 918 -38.12 18.01 -21.72
N GLU A 919 -38.86 18.84 -22.44
CA GLU A 919 -39.84 19.80 -22.01
C GLU A 919 -39.57 20.82 -20.90
N ALA A 920 -39.43 22.08 -21.28
CA ALA A 920 -40.36 23.14 -20.88
C ALA A 920 -40.16 24.45 -21.67
N ALA A 921 -41.09 24.76 -22.48
CA ALA A 921 -41.82 26.04 -22.70
C ALA A 921 -41.04 27.34 -22.92
N GLY A 922 -41.20 27.93 -24.12
CA GLY A 922 -41.78 29.26 -24.16
C GLY A 922 -41.02 30.32 -24.93
N SER A 923 -41.56 30.64 -26.14
CA SER A 923 -41.75 31.93 -26.83
C SER A 923 -40.58 32.61 -27.56
N GLU A 924 -40.76 32.62 -28.88
CA GLU A 924 -40.90 33.82 -29.80
C GLU A 924 -39.70 34.80 -29.83
N ASP A 925 -39.18 35.20 -30.93
CA ASP A 925 -39.60 35.57 -32.25
C ASP A 925 -38.42 35.93 -33.18
N SER A 926 -38.60 35.67 -34.45
CA SER A 926 -38.26 36.41 -35.66
C SER A 926 -36.83 36.72 -36.10
N SER A 927 -36.51 36.22 -37.15
CA SER A 927 -36.50 36.67 -38.56
C SER A 927 -35.12 37.02 -39.18
N CYS A 928 -34.93 36.35 -40.30
CA CYS A 928 -34.54 36.84 -41.64
C CYS A 928 -33.06 36.92 -42.04
N CYS A 929 -32.81 36.15 -43.10
CA CYS A 929 -32.05 36.45 -44.34
C CYS A 929 -30.55 36.64 -44.26
N GLY A 930 -29.70 35.96 -44.94
CA GLY A 930 -29.67 35.50 -46.32
C GLY A 930 -28.25 35.73 -46.85
N GLY A 931 -27.75 34.85 -47.71
CA GLY A 931 -26.67 35.23 -48.61
C GLY A 931 -25.45 34.33 -48.69
N THR A 932 -25.56 33.46 -49.66
CA THR A 932 -24.52 32.71 -50.38
C THR A 932 -23.24 33.47 -50.73
N GLN A 933 -22.06 32.87 -50.66
CA GLN A 933 -21.27 32.56 -51.88
C GLN A 933 -20.00 31.78 -51.63
N LYS A 934 -19.75 30.89 -52.57
CA LYS A 934 -18.61 30.00 -52.76
C LYS A 934 -17.32 30.77 -53.10
N SER A 935 -16.15 30.22 -52.74
CA SER A 935 -15.07 29.91 -53.69
C SER A 935 -13.82 29.33 -53.02
N SER A 936 -13.38 28.21 -53.49
CA SER A 936 -12.02 27.66 -53.42
C SER A 936 -11.33 27.95 -54.76
N PRO A 937 -10.10 27.48 -55.06
CA PRO A 937 -8.86 27.26 -54.33
C PRO A 937 -7.63 27.89 -55.03
N SER A 938 -6.44 27.83 -54.42
CA SER A 938 -5.18 27.73 -55.22
C SER A 938 -3.95 27.58 -54.33
N ASP A 939 -3.23 26.49 -54.52
CA ASP A 939 -1.78 26.39 -54.33
C ASP A 939 -1.04 27.25 -55.33
N PRO A 940 0.22 27.65 -55.12
CA PRO A 940 1.34 26.87 -55.55
C PRO A 940 2.67 26.93 -54.77
N ALA A 941 3.34 25.85 -54.81
CA ALA A 941 4.76 25.46 -54.84
C ALA A 941 5.90 26.48 -55.00
N ALA A 942 7.03 26.06 -54.37
CA ALA A 942 8.44 26.15 -54.78
C ALA A 942 9.26 27.37 -54.38
N SER A 943 10.36 27.19 -53.64
CA SER A 943 11.73 26.98 -54.16
C SER A 943 12.80 27.08 -53.08
N LEU A 944 13.62 26.09 -53.08
CA LEU A 944 15.08 26.00 -52.90
C LEU A 944 15.87 27.28 -52.56
N SER A 945 16.76 27.25 -51.53
CA SER A 945 18.20 27.48 -51.80
C SER A 945 19.07 26.96 -50.65
N LYS A 946 20.11 26.27 -51.08
CA LYS A 946 21.31 25.81 -50.37
C LYS A 946 22.15 26.97 -49.88
N ARG A 947 22.81 26.83 -48.73
CA ARG A 947 24.25 27.19 -48.62
C ARG A 947 24.95 26.39 -47.54
N SER A 948 26.03 25.80 -48.01
CA SER A 948 27.11 25.14 -47.30
C SER A 948 28.04 26.17 -46.63
N GLY A 949 28.67 25.75 -45.53
CA GLY A 949 29.81 26.47 -44.96
C GLY A 949 30.64 25.54 -44.03
N TYR A 950 31.76 25.11 -44.54
CA TYR A 950 32.89 24.43 -43.98
C TYR A 950 33.47 25.17 -42.75
N PHE A 951 34.07 24.45 -41.80
CA PHE A 951 35.46 24.56 -41.28
C PHE A 951 35.62 23.66 -40.06
N GLN A 952 36.43 22.74 -40.12
CA GLN A 952 37.89 22.46 -39.96
C GLN A 952 38.28 21.91 -38.58
N LYS A 953 38.88 20.75 -38.67
CA LYS A 953 39.53 19.98 -37.60
C LYS A 953 40.73 20.67 -37.03
N SER A 954 41.02 20.56 -35.74
CA SER A 954 42.35 20.48 -35.25
C SER A 954 42.50 19.42 -34.15
N LYS A 955 43.55 18.62 -34.33
CA LYS A 955 44.02 17.56 -33.43
C LYS A 955 44.90 18.15 -32.33
N ALA A 956 44.87 17.49 -31.20
CA ALA A 956 45.93 17.07 -30.29
C ALA A 956 45.44 17.21 -28.83
N GLY A 957 45.69 16.37 -27.91
CA GLY A 957 46.66 15.39 -27.61
C GLY A 957 46.33 14.82 -26.21
N ARG A 958 46.78 13.62 -25.96
CA ARG A 958 46.61 12.83 -24.72
C ARG A 958 47.25 13.52 -23.50
N ALA A 959 46.57 13.41 -22.32
CA ALA A 959 47.28 13.01 -21.09
C ALA A 959 46.25 12.52 -20.06
N ALA A 960 46.60 11.42 -19.43
CA ALA A 960 45.92 10.81 -18.27
C ALA A 960 46.14 11.65 -17.00
N GLY A 961 45.19 11.62 -16.09
CA GLY A 961 45.39 12.17 -14.74
C GLY A 961 44.18 11.99 -13.89
N ASP A 962 44.31 11.08 -12.94
CA ASP A 962 43.43 10.90 -11.79
C ASP A 962 43.20 12.22 -11.06
N ASP A 963 41.98 12.57 -10.75
CA ASP A 963 41.69 13.57 -9.75
C ASP A 963 40.58 13.18 -8.76
N VAL A 964 41.10 12.97 -7.57
CA VAL A 964 40.52 12.75 -6.28
C VAL A 964 39.77 14.00 -5.81
N TRP A 965 38.61 13.78 -5.22
CA TRP A 965 37.85 14.76 -4.47
C TRP A 965 38.67 15.49 -3.39
N ARG A 966 38.77 16.79 -3.48
CA ARG A 966 39.21 17.65 -2.37
C ARG A 966 38.20 18.73 -2.11
N ALA A 967 37.59 18.67 -0.94
CA ALA A 967 36.90 19.76 -0.29
C ALA A 967 37.97 20.77 0.18
N ALA A 968 37.83 22.02 -0.21
CA ALA A 968 38.68 23.12 0.29
C ALA A 968 37.91 23.89 1.37
N THR A 969 38.34 23.71 2.61
CA THR A 969 38.15 24.67 3.69
C THR A 969 39.38 25.58 3.77
N SER A 970 39.20 26.89 3.70
CA SER A 970 40.17 27.88 4.22
C SER A 970 39.40 29.12 4.70
N GLU A 971 39.34 29.27 6.00
CA GLU A 971 39.13 30.56 6.66
C GLU A 971 40.39 31.39 6.66
N GLU A 972 40.32 32.64 6.35
CA GLU A 972 41.12 33.73 6.91
C GLU A 972 40.32 35.04 7.01
N PRO A 973 40.54 35.87 8.04
CA PRO A 973 39.66 36.97 8.38
C PRO A 973 40.17 38.35 7.93
N GLY A 974 39.25 39.20 7.49
CA GLY A 974 39.43 40.65 7.61
C GLY A 974 39.58 41.45 6.33
N ALA A 975 38.47 41.91 5.75
CA ALA A 975 38.39 43.19 5.02
C ALA A 975 36.94 43.71 4.98
N ARG A 976 36.78 44.99 5.17
CA ARG A 976 35.50 45.75 5.25
C ARG A 976 34.68 45.68 3.94
N PRO A 977 33.34 45.86 4.01
CA PRO A 977 32.43 45.50 2.90
C PRO A 977 32.54 46.54 1.75
N ALA A 978 32.82 46.03 0.58
CA ALA A 978 32.60 46.75 -0.67
C ALA A 978 31.18 46.47 -1.14
N SER A 979 30.55 47.45 -1.73
CA SER A 979 29.18 47.48 -2.29
C SER A 979 28.81 46.20 -3.06
N ARG A 980 27.71 45.55 -2.66
CA ARG A 980 27.14 44.40 -3.36
C ARG A 980 26.68 44.80 -4.76
N GLY A 981 27.35 44.33 -5.78
CA GLY A 981 26.81 44.16 -7.11
C GLY A 981 25.70 43.14 -7.14
N PRO A 982 24.87 43.04 -8.19
CA PRO A 982 23.82 42.04 -8.26
C PRO A 982 24.42 40.67 -8.08
N GLN A 983 23.96 39.94 -7.03
CA GLN A 983 24.35 38.58 -6.80
C GLN A 983 23.82 37.74 -7.96
N GLU A 984 24.71 37.05 -8.67
CA GLU A 984 24.32 35.98 -9.57
C GLU A 984 23.55 34.92 -8.76
N PRO A 985 22.47 34.38 -9.30
CA PRO A 985 21.72 33.33 -8.60
C PRO A 985 22.65 32.15 -8.33
N GLN A 986 22.73 31.72 -7.08
CA GLN A 986 23.49 30.54 -6.68
C GLN A 986 22.81 29.32 -7.30
N ALA A 987 23.50 28.64 -8.22
CA ALA A 987 23.04 27.45 -8.90
C ALA A 987 23.93 26.26 -8.58
N ILE A 988 23.32 25.05 -8.49
CA ILE A 988 24.06 23.80 -8.44
C ILE A 988 24.51 23.47 -9.86
N GLN A 989 25.82 23.24 -10.02
CA GLN A 989 26.42 22.95 -11.34
C GLN A 989 26.85 21.48 -11.40
N ILE A 990 26.36 20.76 -12.40
CA ILE A 990 26.84 19.44 -12.77
C ILE A 990 27.62 19.60 -14.08
N VAL A 991 28.88 19.18 -14.09
CA VAL A 991 29.77 19.36 -15.25
C VAL A 991 30.31 18.01 -15.70
N ASN A 992 30.19 17.73 -17.01
CA ASN A 992 30.77 16.55 -17.67
C ASN A 992 30.30 15.19 -17.10
N ALA A 993 29.05 15.04 -16.71
CA ALA A 993 28.49 13.75 -16.30
C ALA A 993 28.56 12.73 -17.45
N LYS A 994 29.10 11.54 -17.17
CA LYS A 994 29.41 10.50 -18.19
C LYS A 994 28.93 9.10 -17.81
N GLU A 995 28.24 8.95 -16.71
CA GLU A 995 27.84 7.62 -16.25
C GLU A 995 26.78 7.01 -17.18
N HIS A 996 26.81 5.72 -17.36
CA HIS A 996 25.92 4.96 -18.26
C HIS A 996 25.84 5.55 -19.68
N ASN A 997 24.71 6.08 -20.08
CA ASN A 997 24.49 6.67 -21.41
C ASN A 997 24.68 8.20 -21.48
N LEU A 998 25.07 8.84 -20.39
CA LEU A 998 25.28 10.29 -20.35
C LEU A 998 26.49 10.70 -21.22
N LYS A 999 26.32 11.73 -22.04
CA LYS A 999 27.32 12.19 -23.05
C LYS A 999 27.90 13.52 -22.66
N ASN A 1000 28.77 13.55 -21.62
CA ASN A 1000 29.43 14.78 -21.12
C ASN A 1000 28.38 15.84 -20.75
N LEU A 1001 27.33 15.45 -20.07
CA LEU A 1001 26.24 16.34 -19.73
C LEU A 1001 26.70 17.41 -18.74
N SER A 1002 26.37 18.66 -19.01
CA SER A 1002 26.58 19.78 -18.10
C SER A 1002 25.29 20.57 -17.97
N VAL A 1003 24.90 20.88 -16.72
CA VAL A 1003 23.69 21.63 -16.37
C VAL A 1003 23.91 22.45 -15.12
N ASN A 1004 23.31 23.63 -15.08
CA ASN A 1004 23.38 24.56 -13.95
C ASN A 1004 22.07 24.56 -13.17
#